data_e9c5308853b09b72869e2b296883b963
#
_entry.id   e9c5308853b09b72869e2b296883b963
#
_cell.length_a   1.000
_cell.length_b   1.000
_cell.length_c   1.000
_cell.angle_alpha   90.00
_cell.angle_beta   90.00
_cell.angle_gamma   90.00
#
_symmetry.space_group_name_H-M   'P 1'
#
loop_
_entity.id
_entity.type
_entity.pdbx_description
1 polymer ?
#
loop_
_entity_poly.entity_id
_entity_poly.type
_entity_poly.pdbx_seq_one_letter_code
_entity_poly.pdbx_strand_id
1 'polypeptide(L)'
;MSKLDIQLNGFKVALSAPTFKGYVQNLPNSQEFKSFIELLGDEWFFHWRKGKLYGIPKVTNPQKSFGQLEDLSCKEHLQLIISRISYLLPDIFLEYNPLKRKPFTFLAQKKELIREVISAVKNLPDIISSFKVFPKYILEAKTFEIQNDESGIGLFLRLKTNWQIHASLSTLQNEGVELRDLYVVRRQCAPGQRRLVGRIDSLSTQIVYLSESFDKIDSIHEEEVWLEGSKASFSSCLKAILGDKYKNFESALNDEHSKLLIGPAVDATLTEMHSFLTNKAHKFLANKATLNIAPDLQATIGARIEAINTKEYQSVIAASSVEYCFDAARTKKSLYPWVGIDQYGPFSRQTFSKKTPEIIVFFPDTAQGAVENFLVSLRDGISIKNKKIDEDGNVEWQETSRYTGGLAKIFGLFNPKFTLEPLSWLKNTHNPPAIVYRETIEGTLASREIMPDAAMVVLLDNHTRLPDSENPYLHSKSLLLMAGIPVQEVRLATINQSKNELQYTLQNLTVALYAKMNGVPWTVDHDLTIHDELVIGVGTCELSGSRFTERQRFVGITTVFRGDGNYLLGNLSKDCTYDEYPSVLRNSTLSILQEIKNRNGWQPNDTVRLVFHAARPLKDVDVANIIAECVAQVGNEQNVEFAFLTISHDHPFTMLDKSQQGVKVKEGERKGIYAPERGTILQLGRYTRLLSTKGSKLIKRSSTPLPTPLLINLHPQSTYRDLTYLSEQVLKFTSLSWKSLLPASDPVTIYYSELIAGLLARLQNVRGWSPAMLNIKLRASKWFL
;
A
#
# COMPACT_ATOMS: atom_id res chain seq x y z
N MET A 1 -3.66 -2.04 33.06
CA MET A 1 -3.39 -2.36 31.64
C MET A 1 -3.23 -3.86 31.52
N SER A 2 -4.00 -4.55 30.67
CA SER A 2 -3.78 -5.97 30.39
C SER A 2 -2.35 -6.13 29.87
N LYS A 3 -1.65 -7.17 30.33
CA LYS A 3 -0.29 -7.46 29.88
C LYS A 3 -0.33 -7.76 28.38
N LEU A 4 0.25 -6.91 27.55
CA LEU A 4 0.37 -7.12 26.11
C LEU A 4 1.25 -8.37 25.87
N ASP A 5 0.76 -9.30 25.07
CA ASP A 5 1.46 -10.54 24.70
C ASP A 5 1.73 -10.52 23.20
N ILE A 6 2.69 -9.70 22.77
CA ILE A 6 3.03 -9.49 21.36
C ILE A 6 4.07 -10.53 20.93
N GLN A 7 3.71 -11.27 19.88
CA GLN A 7 4.59 -12.23 19.20
C GLN A 7 4.76 -11.84 17.74
N LEU A 8 5.93 -12.13 17.18
CA LEU A 8 6.19 -12.00 15.74
C LEU A 8 6.01 -13.35 15.02
N ASN A 9 5.77 -13.26 13.72
CA ASN A 9 5.70 -14.41 12.82
C ASN A 9 7.09 -15.00 12.49
N GLY A 10 7.97 -15.07 13.46
CA GLY A 10 9.36 -15.51 13.28
C GLY A 10 9.87 -16.37 14.40
N PHE A 11 10.97 -17.07 14.14
CA PHE A 11 11.68 -17.94 15.03
C PHE A 11 13.08 -17.39 15.32
N LYS A 12 13.52 -17.41 16.57
CA LYS A 12 14.88 -17.00 16.93
C LYS A 12 15.89 -17.96 16.32
N VAL A 13 17.01 -17.44 15.85
CA VAL A 13 18.14 -18.22 15.40
C VAL A 13 19.29 -18.02 16.37
N ALA A 14 19.66 -19.08 17.08
CA ALA A 14 20.78 -19.07 18.00
C ALA A 14 22.05 -19.54 17.29
N LEU A 15 23.16 -18.87 17.55
CA LEU A 15 24.50 -19.25 17.02
C LEU A 15 25.26 -20.01 18.09
N SER A 16 26.01 -21.04 17.68
CA SER A 16 26.78 -21.91 18.59
C SER A 16 28.00 -21.24 19.22
N ALA A 17 28.47 -20.15 18.61
CA ALA A 17 29.65 -19.41 19.06
C ALA A 17 29.51 -17.91 18.76
N PRO A 18 30.18 -17.01 19.51
CA PRO A 18 30.17 -15.57 19.25
C PRO A 18 31.08 -15.16 18.06
N THR A 19 32.00 -16.03 17.63
CA THR A 19 32.93 -15.83 16.54
C THR A 19 32.92 -17.02 15.60
N PHE A 20 33.42 -16.86 14.38
CA PHE A 20 33.55 -17.91 13.40
C PHE A 20 34.73 -17.65 12.45
N LYS A 21 35.25 -18.68 11.84
CA LYS A 21 36.31 -18.60 10.79
C LYS A 21 35.70 -18.10 9.49
N GLY A 22 36.17 -16.94 9.03
CA GLY A 22 35.83 -16.36 7.73
C GLY A 22 37.05 -15.79 7.02
N TYR A 23 36.90 -15.43 5.78
CA TYR A 23 37.99 -14.94 4.94
C TYR A 23 37.90 -13.43 4.77
N VAL A 24 39.02 -12.74 4.82
CA VAL A 24 39.12 -11.28 4.79
C VAL A 24 40.12 -10.82 3.73
N GLN A 25 39.76 -9.82 2.96
CA GLN A 25 40.64 -9.16 1.99
C GLN A 25 40.42 -7.63 2.08
N ASN A 26 41.51 -6.86 2.00
CA ASN A 26 41.42 -5.42 1.89
C ASN A 26 40.80 -5.03 0.54
N LEU A 27 39.80 -4.19 0.58
CA LEU A 27 39.07 -3.67 -0.59
C LEU A 27 38.63 -2.24 -0.29
N PRO A 28 39.52 -1.22 -0.42
CA PRO A 28 39.24 0.16 -0.08
C PRO A 28 38.10 0.77 -0.92
N ASN A 29 38.01 0.35 -2.19
CA ASN A 29 37.02 0.89 -3.13
C ASN A 29 35.79 -0.03 -3.24
N SER A 30 34.62 0.49 -2.88
CA SER A 30 33.35 -0.24 -2.99
C SER A 30 32.93 -0.53 -4.44
N GLN A 31 33.45 0.21 -5.43
CA GLN A 31 33.13 -0.02 -6.84
C GLN A 31 33.67 -1.38 -7.33
N GLU A 32 34.79 -1.82 -6.78
CA GLU A 32 35.40 -3.13 -7.12
C GLU A 32 34.59 -4.30 -6.55
N PHE A 33 33.69 -4.05 -5.59
CA PHE A 33 32.86 -5.10 -4.99
C PHE A 33 32.00 -5.85 -6.00
N LYS A 34 31.45 -5.16 -7.02
CA LYS A 34 30.66 -5.79 -8.08
C LYS A 34 31.51 -6.80 -8.88
N SER A 35 32.73 -6.45 -9.23
CA SER A 35 33.64 -7.34 -9.97
C SER A 35 34.00 -8.60 -9.18
N PHE A 36 34.16 -8.49 -7.86
CA PHE A 36 34.35 -9.64 -6.98
C PHE A 36 33.15 -10.58 -6.96
N ILE A 37 31.93 -10.02 -6.91
CA ILE A 37 30.71 -10.82 -6.96
C ILE A 37 30.58 -11.54 -8.31
N GLU A 38 30.90 -10.89 -9.41
CA GLU A 38 30.84 -11.49 -10.73
C GLU A 38 31.87 -12.63 -10.88
N LEU A 39 33.06 -12.46 -10.32
CA LEU A 39 34.16 -13.44 -10.46
C LEU A 39 34.03 -14.63 -9.50
N LEU A 40 33.63 -14.42 -8.25
CA LEU A 40 33.68 -15.39 -7.16
C LEU A 40 32.31 -15.69 -6.55
N GLY A 41 31.27 -14.95 -6.93
CA GLY A 41 29.95 -15.01 -6.32
C GLY A 41 29.25 -16.36 -6.46
N ASP A 42 29.64 -17.23 -7.35
CA ASP A 42 29.10 -18.59 -7.45
C ASP A 42 29.54 -19.48 -6.28
N GLU A 43 30.75 -19.29 -5.77
CA GLU A 43 31.37 -20.13 -4.72
C GLU A 43 31.39 -19.44 -3.34
N TRP A 44 31.20 -18.12 -3.28
CA TRP A 44 31.37 -17.33 -2.08
C TRP A 44 30.19 -16.43 -1.77
N PHE A 45 29.91 -16.19 -0.46
CA PHE A 45 29.11 -15.06 0.04
C PHE A 45 30.02 -13.95 0.49
N PHE A 46 29.71 -12.71 0.14
CA PHE A 46 30.51 -11.55 0.46
C PHE A 46 29.72 -10.49 1.24
N HIS A 47 30.45 -9.81 2.12
CA HIS A 47 29.97 -8.60 2.81
C HIS A 47 31.12 -7.58 2.84
N TRP A 48 30.89 -6.42 2.21
CA TRP A 48 31.84 -5.31 2.24
C TRP A 48 31.55 -4.39 3.41
N ARG A 49 32.58 -4.04 4.21
CA ARG A 49 32.46 -3.16 5.38
C ARG A 49 33.79 -2.47 5.67
N LYS A 50 33.79 -1.13 5.87
CA LYS A 50 34.96 -0.35 6.30
C LYS A 50 36.24 -0.65 5.49
N GLY A 51 36.15 -0.69 4.16
CA GLY A 51 37.30 -0.92 3.29
C GLY A 51 37.83 -2.37 3.28
N LYS A 52 37.10 -3.31 3.84
CA LYS A 52 37.43 -4.73 3.82
C LYS A 52 36.27 -5.54 3.22
N LEU A 53 36.61 -6.58 2.49
CA LEU A 53 35.70 -7.58 1.97
C LEU A 53 35.80 -8.84 2.83
N TYR A 54 34.66 -9.27 3.37
CA TYR A 54 34.53 -10.48 4.19
C TYR A 54 33.82 -11.56 3.40
N GLY A 55 34.26 -12.81 3.50
CA GLY A 55 33.71 -13.94 2.75
C GLY A 55 33.53 -15.22 3.54
N ILE A 56 32.46 -15.97 3.21
CA ILE A 56 32.25 -17.36 3.63
C ILE A 56 32.00 -18.21 2.39
N PRO A 57 32.59 -19.42 2.27
CA PRO A 57 32.36 -20.28 1.11
C PRO A 57 30.89 -20.79 1.09
N LYS A 58 30.35 -20.87 -0.11
CA LYS A 58 29.06 -21.52 -0.39
C LYS A 58 29.19 -23.03 -0.46
N VAL A 59 30.32 -23.48 -0.96
CA VAL A 59 30.65 -24.89 -1.19
C VAL A 59 31.73 -25.35 -0.23
N THR A 60 31.82 -26.65 0.04
CA THR A 60 32.74 -27.20 1.02
C THR A 60 34.21 -26.99 0.63
N ASN A 61 34.52 -27.08 -0.67
CA ASN A 61 35.85 -26.86 -1.21
C ASN A 61 35.77 -25.88 -2.38
N PRO A 62 35.89 -24.57 -2.15
CA PRO A 62 35.88 -23.59 -3.24
C PRO A 62 37.13 -23.77 -4.09
N GLN A 63 36.98 -23.79 -5.41
CA GLN A 63 38.08 -23.87 -6.35
C GLN A 63 38.87 -22.56 -6.46
N LYS A 64 38.13 -21.45 -6.27
CA LYS A 64 38.71 -20.11 -6.32
C LYS A 64 39.02 -19.65 -4.88
N SER A 65 40.27 -19.38 -4.60
CA SER A 65 40.74 -18.86 -3.31
C SER A 65 40.30 -17.39 -3.11
N PHE A 66 40.04 -17.04 -1.88
CA PHE A 66 39.70 -15.66 -1.49
C PHE A 66 40.32 -15.33 -0.13
N GLY A 67 41.01 -14.21 -0.03
CA GLY A 67 41.45 -13.58 1.20
C GLY A 67 42.28 -14.47 2.17
N GLN A 68 42.42 -13.99 3.38
CA GLN A 68 43.06 -14.70 4.50
C GLN A 68 42.05 -15.14 5.53
N LEU A 69 42.25 -16.28 6.16
CA LEU A 69 41.34 -16.82 7.19
C LEU A 69 41.58 -16.09 8.52
N GLU A 70 40.51 -15.48 9.06
CA GLU A 70 40.51 -14.73 10.31
C GLU A 70 39.32 -15.15 11.20
N ASP A 71 39.40 -14.86 12.49
CA ASP A 71 38.27 -14.97 13.41
C ASP A 71 37.38 -13.74 13.30
N LEU A 72 36.12 -13.95 12.91
CA LEU A 72 35.13 -12.91 12.69
C LEU A 72 34.08 -12.89 13.79
N SER A 73 33.71 -11.70 14.28
CA SER A 73 32.61 -11.55 15.23
C SER A 73 31.26 -11.78 14.55
N CYS A 74 30.44 -12.67 15.09
CA CYS A 74 29.08 -12.90 14.60
C CYS A 74 28.23 -11.61 14.61
N LYS A 75 28.34 -10.79 15.66
CA LYS A 75 27.58 -9.52 15.79
C LYS A 75 27.92 -8.53 14.67
N GLU A 76 29.16 -8.52 14.21
CA GLU A 76 29.59 -7.59 13.18
C GLU A 76 29.28 -8.07 11.76
N HIS A 77 29.09 -9.37 11.57
CA HIS A 77 28.95 -10.02 10.25
C HIS A 77 27.63 -10.78 10.07
N LEU A 78 26.55 -10.34 10.74
CA LEU A 78 25.20 -10.94 10.64
C LEU A 78 24.70 -11.09 9.20
N GLN A 79 25.05 -10.18 8.29
CA GLN A 79 24.65 -10.26 6.87
C GLN A 79 25.25 -11.47 6.15
N LEU A 80 26.50 -11.84 6.44
CA LEU A 80 27.11 -13.07 5.89
C LEU A 80 26.34 -14.31 6.39
N ILE A 81 26.06 -14.35 7.70
CA ILE A 81 25.35 -15.46 8.36
C ILE A 81 23.94 -15.58 7.76
N ILE A 82 23.19 -14.47 7.63
CA ILE A 82 21.85 -14.43 7.02
C ILE A 82 21.89 -14.92 5.57
N SER A 83 22.92 -14.53 4.79
CA SER A 83 23.08 -14.97 3.41
C SER A 83 23.29 -16.47 3.34
N ARG A 84 24.07 -17.04 4.26
CA ARG A 84 24.32 -18.49 4.36
C ARG A 84 23.06 -19.24 4.81
N ILE A 85 22.34 -18.77 5.82
CA ILE A 85 21.06 -19.35 6.24
C ILE A 85 20.09 -19.39 5.07
N SER A 86 19.92 -18.28 4.37
CA SER A 86 19.01 -18.17 3.22
C SER A 86 19.35 -19.13 2.10
N TYR A 87 20.63 -19.43 1.90
CA TYR A 87 21.12 -20.40 0.91
C TYR A 87 20.83 -21.85 1.31
N LEU A 88 20.88 -22.16 2.62
CA LEU A 88 20.67 -23.50 3.16
C LEU A 88 19.18 -23.85 3.34
N LEU A 89 18.29 -22.87 3.40
CA LEU A 89 16.86 -23.11 3.60
C LEU A 89 16.25 -24.10 2.59
N PRO A 90 16.52 -24.03 1.26
CA PRO A 90 15.98 -24.99 0.32
C PRO A 90 16.33 -26.44 0.64
N ASP A 91 17.49 -26.69 1.22
CA ASP A 91 17.96 -28.04 1.55
C ASP A 91 17.17 -28.69 2.70
N ILE A 92 16.52 -27.85 3.55
CA ILE A 92 15.59 -28.31 4.59
C ILE A 92 14.26 -28.76 3.99
N PHE A 93 13.86 -28.19 2.86
CA PHE A 93 12.55 -28.37 2.22
C PHE A 93 12.65 -29.13 0.89
N LEU A 94 13.48 -30.14 0.79
CA LEU A 94 13.70 -30.92 -0.43
C LEU A 94 12.42 -31.56 -0.99
N GLU A 95 11.44 -31.90 -0.13
CA GLU A 95 10.15 -32.45 -0.52
C GLU A 95 9.19 -31.41 -1.13
N TYR A 96 9.49 -30.11 -0.95
CA TYR A 96 8.68 -29.02 -1.44
C TYR A 96 9.37 -28.40 -2.65
N ASN A 97 8.83 -28.57 -3.83
CA ASN A 97 9.38 -27.91 -5.02
C ASN A 97 9.45 -26.39 -4.82
N PRO A 98 10.66 -25.80 -4.66
CA PRO A 98 10.79 -24.39 -4.40
C PRO A 98 10.42 -23.59 -5.63
N LEU A 99 9.58 -22.57 -5.47
CA LEU A 99 9.28 -21.60 -6.51
C LEU A 99 10.45 -20.62 -6.72
N LYS A 100 11.14 -20.29 -5.63
CA LYS A 100 12.25 -19.33 -5.63
C LYS A 100 13.20 -19.64 -4.48
N ARG A 101 14.51 -19.56 -4.76
CA ARG A 101 15.54 -19.79 -3.73
C ARG A 101 15.80 -18.58 -2.84
N LYS A 102 15.64 -17.35 -3.37
CA LYS A 102 15.95 -16.13 -2.61
C LYS A 102 14.93 -15.00 -2.91
N PRO A 103 14.06 -14.58 -1.96
CA PRO A 103 13.81 -15.26 -0.68
C PRO A 103 13.25 -16.67 -0.92
N PHE A 104 13.52 -17.60 0.01
CA PHE A 104 13.06 -18.96 -0.14
C PHE A 104 11.54 -19.03 -0.15
N THR A 105 10.98 -19.62 -1.19
CA THR A 105 9.54 -19.61 -1.44
C THR A 105 9.06 -20.97 -1.92
N PHE A 106 8.01 -21.52 -1.31
CA PHE A 106 7.41 -22.79 -1.67
C PHE A 106 5.88 -22.78 -1.51
N LEU A 107 5.19 -23.79 -2.05
CA LEU A 107 3.75 -23.90 -2.02
C LEU A 107 3.26 -24.91 -0.98
N ALA A 108 2.14 -24.59 -0.33
CA ALA A 108 1.36 -25.57 0.44
C ALA A 108 0.38 -26.30 -0.50
N GLN A 109 0.87 -27.25 -1.29
CA GLN A 109 0.09 -27.93 -2.34
C GLN A 109 -1.17 -28.64 -1.83
N LYS A 110 -1.17 -29.13 -0.58
CA LYS A 110 -2.34 -29.78 0.03
C LYS A 110 -3.48 -28.81 0.37
N LYS A 111 -3.24 -27.48 0.35
CA LYS A 111 -4.21 -26.43 0.71
C LYS A 111 -4.65 -25.65 -0.54
N GLU A 112 -5.09 -26.33 -1.60
CA GLU A 112 -5.59 -25.64 -2.80
C GLU A 112 -6.96 -25.04 -2.54
N LEU A 113 -7.09 -23.71 -2.70
CA LEU A 113 -8.29 -22.96 -2.34
C LEU A 113 -9.44 -23.11 -3.32
N ILE A 114 -9.17 -23.35 -4.61
CA ILE A 114 -10.23 -23.48 -5.64
C ILE A 114 -11.11 -24.69 -5.38
N ARG A 115 -10.57 -25.77 -4.84
CA ARG A 115 -11.37 -26.98 -4.52
C ARG A 115 -12.50 -26.68 -3.53
N GLU A 116 -12.21 -25.87 -2.51
CA GLU A 116 -13.21 -25.46 -1.52
C GLU A 116 -14.28 -24.56 -2.15
N VAL A 117 -13.87 -23.65 -3.05
CA VAL A 117 -14.76 -22.74 -3.75
C VAL A 117 -15.68 -23.51 -4.72
N ILE A 118 -15.14 -24.48 -5.48
CA ILE A 118 -15.93 -25.31 -6.40
C ILE A 118 -17.03 -26.10 -5.65
N SER A 119 -16.72 -26.56 -4.43
CA SER A 119 -17.72 -27.27 -3.61
C SER A 119 -18.83 -26.35 -3.09
N ALA A 120 -18.52 -25.05 -2.90
CA ALA A 120 -19.44 -24.04 -2.37
C ALA A 120 -20.32 -23.37 -3.44
N VAL A 121 -19.83 -23.26 -4.69
CA VAL A 121 -20.52 -22.57 -5.79
C VAL A 121 -21.00 -23.59 -6.82
N LYS A 122 -22.32 -23.69 -7.00
CA LYS A 122 -22.92 -24.68 -7.91
C LYS A 122 -22.84 -24.28 -9.39
N ASN A 123 -22.85 -25.28 -10.28
CA ASN A 123 -22.94 -25.12 -11.73
C ASN A 123 -21.81 -24.27 -12.32
N LEU A 124 -20.57 -24.54 -11.93
CA LEU A 124 -19.38 -23.94 -12.53
C LEU A 124 -18.97 -24.72 -13.79
N PRO A 125 -18.46 -24.05 -14.85
CA PRO A 125 -17.84 -24.70 -16.01
C PRO A 125 -16.64 -25.57 -15.63
N ASP A 126 -16.43 -26.68 -16.34
CA ASP A 126 -15.34 -27.64 -16.05
C ASP A 126 -13.94 -27.01 -16.12
N ILE A 127 -13.77 -26.01 -17.00
CA ILE A 127 -12.51 -25.27 -17.15
C ILE A 127 -12.03 -24.63 -15.85
N ILE A 128 -12.92 -24.32 -14.90
CA ILE A 128 -12.56 -23.75 -13.60
C ILE A 128 -11.60 -24.65 -12.82
N SER A 129 -11.65 -25.96 -13.06
CA SER A 129 -10.70 -26.92 -12.47
C SER A 129 -9.25 -26.70 -12.91
N SER A 130 -9.02 -25.99 -14.03
CA SER A 130 -7.69 -25.61 -14.53
C SER A 130 -7.09 -24.37 -13.84
N PHE A 131 -7.91 -23.66 -13.08
CA PHE A 131 -7.47 -22.54 -12.27
C PHE A 131 -7.07 -23.04 -10.88
N LYS A 132 -5.86 -22.68 -10.43
CA LYS A 132 -5.30 -23.13 -9.15
C LYS A 132 -4.87 -21.96 -8.30
N VAL A 133 -5.23 -22.00 -7.02
CA VAL A 133 -4.82 -20.98 -6.04
C VAL A 133 -4.25 -21.67 -4.81
N PHE A 134 -2.98 -21.45 -4.56
CA PHE A 134 -2.26 -22.06 -3.45
C PHE A 134 -1.78 -21.02 -2.44
N PRO A 135 -1.78 -21.32 -1.12
CA PRO A 135 -0.97 -20.60 -0.17
C PRO A 135 0.52 -20.75 -0.53
N LYS A 136 1.19 -19.63 -0.55
CA LYS A 136 2.62 -19.51 -0.83
C LYS A 136 3.34 -19.06 0.43
N TYR A 137 4.25 -19.89 0.92
CA TYR A 137 5.10 -19.61 2.05
C TYR A 137 6.40 -18.97 1.61
N ILE A 138 6.80 -17.90 2.30
CA ILE A 138 8.08 -17.22 2.09
C ILE A 138 8.81 -17.22 3.42
N LEU A 139 9.96 -17.90 3.48
CA LEU A 139 10.85 -17.90 4.64
C LEU A 139 12.03 -16.97 4.38
N GLU A 140 12.23 -16.02 5.28
CA GLU A 140 13.24 -14.97 5.13
C GLU A 140 14.00 -14.77 6.45
N ALA A 141 15.31 -14.92 6.41
CA ALA A 141 16.18 -14.59 7.53
C ALA A 141 16.44 -13.08 7.56
N LYS A 142 16.24 -12.45 8.72
CA LYS A 142 16.46 -11.00 8.94
C LYS A 142 17.06 -10.75 10.31
N THR A 143 17.77 -9.63 10.44
CA THR A 143 18.15 -9.10 11.73
C THR A 143 16.96 -8.45 12.44
N PHE A 144 16.94 -8.50 13.74
CA PHE A 144 16.04 -7.75 14.60
C PHE A 144 16.74 -7.45 15.93
N GLU A 145 16.31 -6.39 16.58
CA GLU A 145 16.82 -5.99 17.89
C GLU A 145 15.62 -5.84 18.82
N ILE A 146 15.48 -6.71 19.81
CA ILE A 146 14.34 -6.66 20.75
C ILE A 146 14.80 -6.25 22.15
N GLN A 147 16.10 -6.33 22.45
CA GLN A 147 16.62 -6.06 23.79
C GLN A 147 17.99 -5.39 23.73
N ASN A 148 18.13 -4.25 24.40
CA ASN A 148 19.39 -3.56 24.72
C ASN A 148 20.43 -3.48 23.58
N ASP A 149 20.01 -3.07 22.37
CA ASP A 149 20.87 -2.98 21.18
C ASP A 149 21.56 -4.32 20.78
N GLU A 150 21.07 -5.45 21.26
CA GLU A 150 21.55 -6.77 20.82
C GLU A 150 20.82 -7.20 19.55
N SER A 151 21.51 -7.11 18.43
CA SER A 151 21.02 -7.60 17.14
C SER A 151 21.00 -9.13 17.15
N GLY A 152 19.81 -9.70 16.94
CA GLY A 152 19.58 -11.14 16.74
C GLY A 152 19.26 -11.46 15.28
N ILE A 153 19.25 -12.75 14.95
CA ILE A 153 18.75 -13.27 13.68
C ILE A 153 17.40 -13.95 13.92
N GLY A 154 16.42 -13.62 13.09
CA GLY A 154 15.12 -14.28 13.03
C GLY A 154 14.86 -14.89 11.68
N LEU A 155 14.17 -16.02 11.66
CA LEU A 155 13.62 -16.65 10.47
C LEU A 155 12.12 -16.37 10.44
N PHE A 156 11.67 -15.50 9.52
CA PHE A 156 10.29 -15.01 9.44
C PHE A 156 9.51 -15.74 8.34
N LEU A 157 8.30 -16.18 8.67
CA LEU A 157 7.36 -16.83 7.75
C LEU A 157 6.29 -15.86 7.30
N ARG A 158 6.21 -15.60 6.00
CA ARG A 158 5.15 -14.79 5.39
C ARG A 158 4.27 -15.63 4.50
N LEU A 159 2.95 -15.48 4.62
CA LEU A 159 1.97 -16.06 3.72
C LEU A 159 1.62 -15.08 2.60
N LYS A 160 1.62 -15.58 1.37
CA LYS A 160 1.07 -14.91 0.19
C LYS A 160 0.26 -15.92 -0.63
N THR A 161 -0.29 -15.48 -1.74
CA THR A 161 -1.05 -16.34 -2.67
C THR A 161 -0.25 -16.56 -3.94
N ASN A 162 -0.32 -17.76 -4.48
CA ASN A 162 0.17 -18.12 -5.81
C ASN A 162 -1.03 -18.49 -6.69
N TRP A 163 -1.10 -17.85 -7.84
CA TRP A 163 -2.13 -18.02 -8.86
C TRP A 163 -1.54 -18.82 -10.02
N GLN A 164 -2.25 -19.81 -10.52
CA GLN A 164 -1.81 -20.61 -11.66
C GLN A 164 -2.99 -20.86 -12.58
N ILE A 165 -2.75 -20.82 -13.90
CA ILE A 165 -3.73 -21.07 -14.95
C ILE A 165 -3.15 -22.18 -15.80
N HIS A 166 -3.73 -23.37 -15.73
CA HIS A 166 -3.27 -24.57 -16.42
C HIS A 166 -4.15 -24.93 -17.63
N ALA A 167 -4.99 -24.00 -18.10
CA ALA A 167 -5.71 -24.11 -19.37
C ALA A 167 -4.79 -23.72 -20.53
N SER A 168 -4.96 -24.34 -21.70
CA SER A 168 -4.28 -23.87 -22.92
C SER A 168 -4.81 -22.52 -23.36
N LEU A 169 -4.01 -21.75 -24.09
CA LEU A 169 -4.45 -20.43 -24.56
C LEU A 169 -5.61 -20.53 -25.54
N SER A 170 -5.60 -21.54 -26.41
CA SER A 170 -6.71 -21.85 -27.32
C SER A 170 -8.02 -22.15 -26.56
N THR A 171 -7.95 -22.93 -25.47
CA THR A 171 -9.12 -23.22 -24.63
C THR A 171 -9.65 -21.92 -23.99
N LEU A 172 -8.79 -21.07 -23.45
CA LEU A 172 -9.18 -19.78 -22.87
C LEU A 172 -9.83 -18.86 -23.89
N GLN A 173 -9.28 -18.79 -25.12
CA GLN A 173 -9.84 -18.01 -26.22
C GLN A 173 -11.22 -18.50 -26.63
N ASN A 174 -11.42 -19.81 -26.72
CA ASN A 174 -12.71 -20.42 -27.01
C ASN A 174 -13.78 -20.12 -25.94
N GLU A 175 -13.37 -19.93 -24.69
CA GLU A 175 -14.23 -19.52 -23.57
C GLU A 175 -14.44 -17.98 -23.53
N GLY A 176 -14.02 -17.25 -24.55
CA GLY A 176 -14.23 -15.81 -24.67
C GLY A 176 -13.23 -14.93 -23.92
N VAL A 177 -12.09 -15.50 -23.51
CA VAL A 177 -11.03 -14.69 -22.85
C VAL A 177 -10.26 -13.89 -23.88
N GLU A 178 -10.20 -12.57 -23.73
CA GLU A 178 -9.32 -11.69 -24.48
C GLU A 178 -7.88 -11.89 -24.02
N LEU A 179 -7.04 -12.48 -24.88
CA LEU A 179 -5.66 -12.83 -24.57
C LEU A 179 -4.66 -11.71 -24.86
N ARG A 180 -5.01 -10.76 -25.71
CA ARG A 180 -4.13 -9.66 -26.10
C ARG A 180 -3.65 -8.89 -24.89
N ASP A 181 -2.38 -8.49 -24.91
CA ASP A 181 -1.72 -7.73 -23.83
C ASP A 181 -1.48 -8.50 -22.52
N LEU A 182 -1.90 -9.78 -22.43
CA LEU A 182 -1.57 -10.64 -21.31
C LEU A 182 -0.16 -11.25 -21.50
N TYR A 183 0.42 -11.74 -20.40
CA TYR A 183 1.78 -12.27 -20.41
C TYR A 183 1.77 -13.79 -20.38
N VAL A 184 2.78 -14.40 -21.05
CA VAL A 184 3.02 -15.85 -21.03
C VAL A 184 4.30 -16.21 -20.32
N VAL A 185 4.28 -17.38 -19.65
CA VAL A 185 5.40 -17.96 -18.92
C VAL A 185 5.71 -19.34 -19.45
N ARG A 186 6.98 -19.76 -19.45
CA ARG A 186 7.37 -21.12 -19.87
C ARG A 186 6.73 -22.18 -18.97
N ARG A 187 6.21 -23.23 -19.55
CA ARG A 187 5.70 -24.42 -18.81
C ARG A 187 6.82 -25.10 -18.05
N GLN A 188 7.95 -25.30 -18.71
CA GLN A 188 9.18 -25.84 -18.12
C GLN A 188 10.29 -24.82 -18.29
N CYS A 189 11.09 -24.61 -17.26
CA CYS A 189 12.15 -23.62 -17.24
C CYS A 189 13.43 -24.27 -16.73
N ALA A 190 14.46 -24.33 -17.55
CA ALA A 190 15.76 -24.81 -17.16
C ALA A 190 16.44 -23.86 -16.15
N PRO A 191 17.38 -24.35 -15.31
CA PRO A 191 18.16 -23.49 -14.43
C PRO A 191 18.81 -22.33 -15.20
N GLY A 192 18.61 -21.11 -14.74
CA GLY A 192 19.12 -19.89 -15.39
C GLY A 192 18.24 -19.28 -16.48
N GLN A 193 17.23 -19.98 -16.98
CA GLN A 193 16.26 -19.39 -17.90
C GLN A 193 15.24 -18.50 -17.19
N ARG A 194 14.84 -17.42 -17.88
CA ARG A 194 13.73 -16.58 -17.41
C ARG A 194 12.41 -17.30 -17.65
N ARG A 195 11.55 -17.33 -16.62
CA ARG A 195 10.24 -17.95 -16.75
C ARG A 195 9.29 -17.11 -17.61
N LEU A 196 9.30 -15.79 -17.48
CA LEU A 196 8.50 -14.87 -18.30
C LEU A 196 9.05 -14.85 -19.73
N VAL A 197 8.19 -15.11 -20.72
CA VAL A 197 8.55 -15.18 -22.15
C VAL A 197 8.26 -13.86 -22.84
N GLY A 198 6.97 -13.45 -22.89
CA GLY A 198 6.56 -12.29 -23.66
C GLY A 198 5.14 -11.83 -23.34
N ARG A 199 4.72 -10.79 -24.05
CA ARG A 199 3.36 -10.23 -24.05
C ARG A 199 2.65 -10.68 -25.30
N ILE A 200 1.43 -11.17 -25.18
CA ILE A 200 0.63 -11.70 -26.30
C ILE A 200 0.15 -10.55 -27.19
N ASP A 201 0.36 -10.66 -28.50
CA ASP A 201 -0.34 -9.88 -29.52
C ASP A 201 -1.56 -10.63 -30.03
N SER A 202 -1.36 -11.88 -30.46
CA SER A 202 -2.42 -12.72 -31.00
C SER A 202 -2.14 -14.20 -30.83
N LEU A 203 -3.15 -15.04 -31.02
CA LEU A 203 -3.04 -16.50 -31.06
C LEU A 203 -3.68 -17.00 -32.35
N SER A 204 -2.94 -17.74 -33.15
CA SER A 204 -3.43 -18.39 -34.37
C SER A 204 -2.77 -19.75 -34.57
N THR A 205 -3.55 -20.76 -34.84
CA THR A 205 -3.08 -22.13 -35.18
C THR A 205 -2.07 -22.69 -34.16
N GLN A 206 -2.36 -22.51 -32.86
CA GLN A 206 -1.49 -22.91 -31.72
C GLN A 206 -0.14 -22.14 -31.64
N ILE A 207 0.06 -21.11 -32.42
CA ILE A 207 1.20 -20.22 -32.37
C ILE A 207 0.79 -18.94 -31.65
N VAL A 208 1.51 -18.61 -30.57
CA VAL A 208 1.37 -17.36 -29.82
C VAL A 208 2.31 -16.33 -30.40
N TYR A 209 1.77 -15.30 -31.02
CA TYR A 209 2.53 -14.16 -31.49
C TYR A 209 2.72 -13.17 -30.34
N LEU A 210 3.93 -12.63 -30.23
CA LEU A 210 4.34 -11.78 -29.10
C LEU A 210 4.60 -10.35 -29.61
N SER A 211 3.96 -9.37 -28.97
CA SER A 211 4.27 -7.95 -29.19
C SER A 211 5.61 -7.54 -28.58
N GLU A 212 6.02 -8.24 -27.51
CA GLU A 212 7.26 -7.97 -26.77
C GLU A 212 7.77 -9.26 -26.12
N SER A 213 9.10 -9.47 -26.15
CA SER A 213 9.74 -10.62 -25.48
C SER A 213 11.15 -10.29 -24.98
N PHE A 214 11.63 -10.99 -23.93
CA PHE A 214 13.00 -10.82 -23.44
C PHE A 214 14.04 -11.40 -24.39
N ASP A 215 13.72 -12.53 -25.02
CA ASP A 215 14.64 -13.28 -25.87
C ASP A 215 14.58 -12.81 -27.34
N LYS A 216 13.86 -11.68 -27.61
CA LYS A 216 13.63 -11.12 -28.95
C LYS A 216 13.02 -12.14 -29.92
N ILE A 217 12.16 -13.02 -29.42
CA ILE A 217 11.37 -13.95 -30.22
C ILE A 217 10.02 -13.32 -30.55
N ASP A 218 9.54 -13.52 -31.77
CA ASP A 218 8.26 -12.95 -32.24
C ASP A 218 7.10 -13.92 -32.03
N SER A 219 7.38 -15.21 -31.83
CA SER A 219 6.34 -16.22 -31.62
C SER A 219 6.88 -17.44 -30.83
N ILE A 220 5.94 -18.21 -30.26
CA ILE A 220 6.22 -19.43 -29.54
C ILE A 220 5.01 -20.37 -29.62
N HIS A 221 5.21 -21.70 -29.58
CA HIS A 221 4.13 -22.66 -29.60
C HIS A 221 3.36 -22.66 -28.25
N GLU A 222 2.02 -22.74 -28.27
CA GLU A 222 1.19 -22.64 -27.05
C GLU A 222 1.50 -23.77 -26.06
N GLU A 223 1.96 -24.95 -26.53
CA GLU A 223 2.35 -26.06 -25.65
C GLU A 223 3.57 -25.78 -24.78
N GLU A 224 4.40 -24.80 -25.16
CA GLU A 224 5.60 -24.41 -24.39
C GLU A 224 5.30 -23.40 -23.29
N VAL A 225 4.10 -22.78 -23.31
CA VAL A 225 3.76 -21.68 -22.41
C VAL A 225 2.44 -21.87 -21.69
N TRP A 226 2.33 -21.22 -20.54
CA TRP A 226 1.08 -20.98 -19.83
C TRP A 226 0.79 -19.48 -19.79
N LEU A 227 -0.49 -19.11 -19.68
CA LEU A 227 -0.83 -17.75 -19.29
C LEU A 227 -0.25 -17.45 -17.91
N GLU A 228 0.36 -16.28 -17.73
CA GLU A 228 0.92 -15.91 -16.44
C GLU A 228 -0.18 -15.82 -15.37
N GLY A 229 -0.03 -16.59 -14.30
CA GLY A 229 -0.91 -16.57 -13.15
C GLY A 229 -0.66 -15.36 -12.26
N SER A 230 -1.15 -14.19 -12.66
CA SER A 230 -1.28 -13.01 -11.80
C SER A 230 -2.72 -12.88 -11.28
N LYS A 231 -2.94 -12.13 -10.20
CA LYS A 231 -4.31 -11.86 -9.74
C LYS A 231 -5.13 -11.16 -10.82
N ALA A 232 -4.51 -10.30 -11.62
CA ALA A 232 -5.18 -9.55 -12.69
C ALA A 232 -5.62 -10.47 -13.84
N SER A 233 -4.70 -11.25 -14.43
CA SER A 233 -5.02 -12.20 -15.51
C SER A 233 -6.00 -13.26 -15.05
N PHE A 234 -5.83 -13.79 -13.83
CA PHE A 234 -6.75 -14.75 -13.23
C PHE A 234 -8.19 -14.19 -13.11
N SER A 235 -8.31 -12.95 -12.57
CA SER A 235 -9.62 -12.28 -12.47
C SER A 235 -10.21 -11.94 -13.83
N SER A 236 -9.41 -11.55 -14.82
CA SER A 236 -9.86 -11.26 -16.18
C SER A 236 -10.44 -12.52 -16.85
N CYS A 237 -9.71 -13.64 -16.80
CA CYS A 237 -10.19 -14.93 -17.31
C CYS A 237 -11.50 -15.34 -16.65
N LEU A 238 -11.56 -15.32 -15.32
CA LEU A 238 -12.76 -15.73 -14.59
C LEU A 238 -13.97 -14.84 -14.87
N LYS A 239 -13.78 -13.55 -15.10
CA LYS A 239 -14.87 -12.64 -15.49
C LYS A 239 -15.45 -13.00 -16.84
N ALA A 240 -14.61 -13.31 -17.82
CA ALA A 240 -15.04 -13.75 -19.15
C ALA A 240 -15.80 -15.08 -19.08
N ILE A 241 -15.25 -16.08 -18.38
CA ILE A 241 -15.79 -17.44 -18.29
C ILE A 241 -17.08 -17.49 -17.44
N LEU A 242 -17.13 -16.80 -16.31
CA LEU A 242 -18.23 -16.92 -15.33
C LEU A 242 -19.35 -15.89 -15.51
N GLY A 243 -19.11 -14.79 -16.23
CA GLY A 243 -20.10 -13.73 -16.42
C GLY A 243 -20.68 -13.26 -15.08
N ASP A 244 -22.01 -13.34 -14.94
CA ASP A 244 -22.73 -12.90 -13.74
C ASP A 244 -22.38 -13.69 -12.48
N LYS A 245 -21.93 -14.93 -12.61
CA LYS A 245 -21.52 -15.78 -11.47
C LYS A 245 -20.17 -15.36 -10.88
N TYR A 246 -19.39 -14.53 -11.59
CA TYR A 246 -18.04 -14.11 -11.15
C TYR A 246 -18.04 -13.49 -9.76
N LYS A 247 -18.99 -12.60 -9.46
CA LYS A 247 -19.04 -11.92 -8.14
C LYS A 247 -19.18 -12.89 -6.97
N ASN A 248 -20.02 -13.91 -7.12
CA ASN A 248 -20.24 -14.94 -6.09
C ASN A 248 -18.99 -15.82 -5.93
N PHE A 249 -18.36 -16.19 -7.04
CA PHE A 249 -17.11 -16.96 -7.04
C PHE A 249 -15.96 -16.17 -6.41
N GLU A 250 -15.77 -14.91 -6.80
CA GLU A 250 -14.74 -14.03 -6.24
C GLU A 250 -14.93 -13.82 -4.73
N SER A 251 -16.18 -13.64 -4.27
CA SER A 251 -16.48 -13.52 -2.84
C SER A 251 -16.10 -14.79 -2.08
N ALA A 252 -16.50 -15.95 -2.57
CA ALA A 252 -16.17 -17.24 -1.95
C ALA A 252 -14.65 -17.48 -1.92
N LEU A 253 -13.94 -17.16 -3.02
CA LEU A 253 -12.48 -17.28 -3.08
C LEU A 253 -11.76 -16.33 -2.12
N ASN A 254 -12.23 -15.10 -2.02
CA ASN A 254 -11.68 -14.13 -1.05
C ASN A 254 -11.95 -14.57 0.39
N ASP A 255 -13.10 -15.18 0.69
CA ASP A 255 -13.40 -15.70 2.02
C ASP A 255 -12.49 -16.88 2.38
N GLU A 256 -12.28 -17.85 1.47
CA GLU A 256 -11.34 -18.95 1.68
C GLU A 256 -9.90 -18.47 1.87
N HIS A 257 -9.45 -17.53 1.04
CA HIS A 257 -8.12 -16.94 1.19
C HIS A 257 -7.97 -16.21 2.54
N SER A 258 -8.99 -15.46 2.92
CA SER A 258 -8.99 -14.69 4.17
C SER A 258 -8.91 -15.57 5.41
N LYS A 259 -9.57 -16.76 5.39
CA LYS A 259 -9.50 -17.74 6.48
C LYS A 259 -8.07 -18.17 6.83
N LEU A 260 -7.13 -18.13 5.89
CA LEU A 260 -5.72 -18.46 6.12
C LEU A 260 -4.96 -17.37 6.86
N LEU A 261 -5.45 -16.14 6.82
CA LEU A 261 -4.74 -14.94 7.27
C LEU A 261 -5.34 -14.31 8.54
N ILE A 262 -6.40 -14.90 9.10
CA ILE A 262 -6.91 -14.49 10.42
C ILE A 262 -5.94 -14.93 11.52
N GLY A 263 -5.94 -14.24 12.66
CA GLY A 263 -4.99 -14.46 13.75
C GLY A 263 -4.81 -15.92 14.19
N PRO A 264 -5.89 -16.65 14.51
CA PRO A 264 -5.79 -18.07 14.89
C PRO A 264 -5.18 -18.97 13.81
N ALA A 265 -5.48 -18.71 12.53
CA ALA A 265 -4.95 -19.54 11.43
C ALA A 265 -3.46 -19.25 11.17
N VAL A 266 -3.05 -17.99 11.26
CA VAL A 266 -1.63 -17.60 11.19
C VAL A 266 -0.86 -18.25 12.34
N ASP A 267 -1.38 -18.20 13.55
CA ASP A 267 -0.77 -18.81 14.73
C ASP A 267 -0.62 -20.33 14.60
N ALA A 268 -1.66 -21.01 14.14
CA ALA A 268 -1.63 -22.46 13.87
C ALA A 268 -0.56 -22.80 12.81
N THR A 269 -0.51 -22.04 11.71
CA THR A 269 0.50 -22.21 10.66
C THR A 269 1.93 -22.01 11.20
N LEU A 270 2.15 -21.02 12.06
CA LEU A 270 3.45 -20.79 12.68
C LEU A 270 3.83 -21.94 13.62
N THR A 271 2.88 -22.49 14.37
CA THR A 271 3.10 -23.65 15.25
C THR A 271 3.44 -24.90 14.44
N GLU A 272 2.72 -25.14 13.33
CA GLU A 272 3.00 -26.25 12.40
C GLU A 272 4.42 -26.11 11.82
N MET A 273 4.77 -24.90 11.36
CA MET A 273 6.10 -24.63 10.79
C MET A 273 7.22 -24.78 11.83
N HIS A 274 7.02 -24.30 13.05
CA HIS A 274 7.96 -24.49 14.15
C HIS A 274 8.20 -25.97 14.43
N SER A 275 7.13 -26.75 14.58
CA SER A 275 7.20 -28.20 14.79
C SER A 275 7.93 -28.91 13.64
N PHE A 276 7.67 -28.50 12.39
CA PHE A 276 8.38 -29.03 11.22
C PHE A 276 9.87 -28.74 11.28
N LEU A 277 10.28 -27.51 11.59
CA LEU A 277 11.68 -27.08 11.64
C LEU A 277 12.46 -27.71 12.80
N THR A 278 11.80 -27.96 13.94
CA THR A 278 12.43 -28.47 15.16
C THR A 278 12.30 -29.99 15.35
N ASN A 279 11.43 -30.65 14.60
CA ASN A 279 11.21 -32.09 14.77
C ASN A 279 12.40 -32.92 14.31
N LYS A 280 13.07 -33.60 15.25
CA LYS A 280 14.22 -34.47 15.02
C LYS A 280 13.90 -35.76 14.24
N ALA A 281 12.62 -36.19 14.20
CA ALA A 281 12.20 -37.41 13.53
C ALA A 281 12.01 -37.27 12.01
N HIS A 282 12.31 -36.12 11.42
CA HIS A 282 12.17 -35.93 9.99
C HIS A 282 13.26 -36.69 9.21
N LYS A 283 12.85 -37.39 8.16
CA LYS A 283 13.68 -38.34 7.41
C LYS A 283 14.91 -37.78 6.72
N PHE A 284 14.99 -36.48 6.48
CA PHE A 284 16.02 -35.86 5.62
C PHE A 284 17.15 -35.14 6.35
N LEU A 285 16.99 -34.86 7.65
CA LEU A 285 18.02 -34.18 8.44
C LEU A 285 18.14 -34.80 9.82
N ALA A 286 19.34 -35.28 10.16
CA ALA A 286 19.61 -35.82 11.49
C ALA A 286 19.42 -34.78 12.61
N ASN A 287 19.56 -33.48 12.29
CA ASN A 287 19.34 -32.34 13.15
C ASN A 287 18.73 -31.18 12.39
N LYS A 288 17.42 -31.16 12.22
CA LYS A 288 16.70 -30.15 11.43
C LYS A 288 16.82 -28.73 11.90
N ALA A 289 16.87 -28.57 13.21
CA ALA A 289 16.97 -27.25 13.81
C ALA A 289 18.36 -26.63 13.61
N THR A 290 19.36 -27.38 13.10
CA THR A 290 20.76 -26.95 13.04
C THR A 290 21.23 -26.79 11.60
N LEU A 291 21.78 -25.62 11.28
CA LEU A 291 22.35 -25.27 9.97
C LEU A 291 23.85 -25.02 10.11
N ASN A 292 24.67 -25.65 9.27
CA ASN A 292 26.11 -25.42 9.24
C ASN A 292 26.44 -24.14 8.47
N ILE A 293 26.75 -23.07 9.21
CA ILE A 293 27.04 -21.74 8.65
C ILE A 293 28.50 -21.66 8.18
N ALA A 294 29.42 -22.07 9.05
CA ALA A 294 30.84 -22.17 8.79
C ALA A 294 31.36 -23.49 9.43
N PRO A 295 32.59 -23.93 9.18
CA PRO A 295 33.13 -25.17 9.76
C PRO A 295 33.02 -25.21 11.30
N ASP A 296 33.14 -24.07 11.94
CA ASP A 296 33.12 -23.87 13.39
C ASP A 296 31.88 -23.14 13.91
N LEU A 297 30.91 -22.81 13.03
CA LEU A 297 29.69 -22.10 13.41
C LEU A 297 28.43 -22.84 12.94
N GLN A 298 27.56 -23.12 13.88
CA GLN A 298 26.22 -23.66 13.63
C GLN A 298 25.14 -22.65 14.05
N ALA A 299 24.03 -22.66 13.31
CA ALA A 299 22.84 -21.90 13.64
C ALA A 299 21.68 -22.87 13.97
N THR A 300 21.02 -22.66 15.09
CA THR A 300 19.89 -23.48 15.55
C THR A 300 18.61 -22.65 15.55
N ILE A 301 17.53 -23.22 14.98
CA ILE A 301 16.21 -22.58 14.98
C ILE A 301 15.56 -22.85 16.34
N GLY A 302 15.29 -21.77 17.08
CA GLY A 302 14.73 -21.82 18.43
C GLY A 302 13.25 -21.44 18.49
N ALA A 303 12.82 -20.94 19.64
CA ALA A 303 11.44 -20.56 19.93
C ALA A 303 10.97 -19.37 19.08
N ARG A 304 9.68 -19.12 19.12
CA ARG A 304 9.05 -17.93 18.52
C ARG A 304 9.61 -16.64 19.13
N ILE A 305 9.65 -15.60 18.30
CA ILE A 305 10.11 -14.29 18.72
C ILE A 305 8.97 -13.60 19.46
N GLU A 306 9.18 -13.33 20.74
CA GLU A 306 8.24 -12.64 21.63
C GLU A 306 8.81 -11.28 22.04
N ALA A 307 7.93 -10.30 22.16
CA ALA A 307 8.29 -8.99 22.68
C ALA A 307 8.67 -9.10 24.17
N ILE A 308 9.68 -8.35 24.57
CA ILE A 308 10.16 -8.35 25.95
C ILE A 308 9.71 -7.05 26.63
N ASN A 309 8.94 -7.20 27.70
CA ASN A 309 8.53 -6.09 28.54
C ASN A 309 8.95 -6.40 29.99
N THR A 310 10.04 -5.79 30.43
CA THR A 310 10.51 -5.82 31.81
C THR A 310 10.33 -4.43 32.43
N LYS A 311 10.64 -4.29 33.71
CA LYS A 311 10.66 -2.96 34.36
C LYS A 311 11.75 -2.05 33.77
N GLU A 312 12.82 -2.64 33.27
CA GLU A 312 14.01 -1.93 32.76
C GLU A 312 13.95 -1.69 31.24
N TYR A 313 13.21 -2.51 30.50
CA TYR A 313 13.13 -2.44 29.06
C TYR A 313 11.72 -2.78 28.56
N GLN A 314 11.14 -1.86 27.81
CA GLN A 314 9.84 -2.04 27.15
C GLN A 314 10.04 -2.03 25.65
N SER A 315 9.94 -3.20 25.02
CA SER A 315 9.97 -3.31 23.56
C SER A 315 8.63 -2.93 22.91
N VAL A 316 7.54 -2.89 23.70
CA VAL A 316 6.20 -2.52 23.20
C VAL A 316 5.75 -1.23 23.87
N ILE A 317 5.38 -0.27 23.06
CA ILE A 317 4.83 1.03 23.46
C ILE A 317 3.40 1.12 22.93
N ALA A 318 2.49 1.60 23.75
CA ALA A 318 1.13 1.96 23.33
C ALA A 318 1.09 3.47 23.08
N ALA A 319 0.93 3.86 21.82
CA ALA A 319 0.72 5.26 21.46
C ALA A 319 -0.62 5.78 21.99
N SER A 320 -0.68 7.07 22.26
CA SER A 320 -1.90 7.75 22.65
C SER A 320 -2.98 7.65 21.57
N SER A 321 -4.25 7.60 21.98
CA SER A 321 -5.37 7.65 21.05
C SER A 321 -5.34 8.94 20.25
N VAL A 322 -5.57 8.84 18.94
CA VAL A 322 -5.59 10.02 18.07
C VAL A 322 -6.87 10.81 18.31
N GLU A 323 -6.71 12.06 18.71
CA GLU A 323 -7.80 13.02 18.83
C GLU A 323 -7.88 13.89 17.57
N TYR A 324 -9.11 14.01 17.04
CA TYR A 324 -9.42 14.90 15.92
C TYR A 324 -9.83 16.28 16.45
N CYS A 325 -9.24 17.34 15.89
CA CYS A 325 -9.46 18.73 16.26
C CYS A 325 -10.35 19.43 15.24
N PHE A 326 -11.32 20.21 15.72
CA PHE A 326 -12.34 20.89 14.91
C PHE A 326 -12.34 22.43 15.07
N ASP A 327 -11.36 22.97 15.76
CA ASP A 327 -11.12 24.42 15.88
C ASP A 327 -9.63 24.72 16.05
N ALA A 328 -9.23 25.95 15.70
CA ALA A 328 -7.84 26.39 15.81
C ALA A 328 -7.33 26.45 17.26
N ALA A 329 -8.23 26.70 18.22
CA ALA A 329 -7.92 26.71 19.65
C ALA A 329 -7.79 25.31 20.25
N ARG A 330 -8.11 24.24 19.49
CA ARG A 330 -8.06 22.82 19.91
C ARG A 330 -8.89 22.50 21.14
N THR A 331 -9.95 23.24 21.34
CA THR A 331 -10.92 23.03 22.43
C THR A 331 -11.99 22.02 22.03
N LYS A 332 -12.30 21.91 20.71
CA LYS A 332 -13.28 21.01 20.14
C LYS A 332 -12.60 19.75 19.62
N LYS A 333 -12.61 18.70 20.44
CA LYS A 333 -11.96 17.44 20.15
C LYS A 333 -12.93 16.26 20.12
N SER A 334 -12.62 15.23 19.33
CA SER A 334 -13.36 13.97 19.28
C SER A 334 -12.44 12.81 18.92
N LEU A 335 -12.73 11.62 19.42
CA LEU A 335 -12.06 10.37 19.01
C LEU A 335 -12.59 9.82 17.69
N TYR A 336 -13.72 10.34 17.21
CA TYR A 336 -14.39 9.89 15.98
C TYR A 336 -14.63 11.07 15.05
N PRO A 337 -14.11 11.07 13.82
CA PRO A 337 -14.13 12.24 12.95
C PRO A 337 -15.55 12.66 12.58
N TRP A 338 -16.48 11.72 12.31
CA TRP A 338 -17.83 12.08 11.96
C TRP A 338 -18.62 12.66 13.14
N VAL A 339 -18.44 12.09 14.32
CA VAL A 339 -19.08 12.64 15.55
C VAL A 339 -18.63 14.09 15.79
N GLY A 340 -17.33 14.35 15.62
CA GLY A 340 -16.80 15.71 15.76
C GLY A 340 -17.31 16.68 14.69
N ILE A 341 -17.39 16.26 13.42
CA ILE A 341 -17.98 17.08 12.35
C ILE A 341 -19.45 17.37 12.61
N ASP A 342 -20.23 16.37 13.02
CA ASP A 342 -21.67 16.54 13.28
C ASP A 342 -21.92 17.48 14.47
N GLN A 343 -21.11 17.38 15.52
CA GLN A 343 -21.23 18.18 16.73
C GLN A 343 -20.68 19.60 16.59
N TYR A 344 -19.50 19.77 15.98
CA TYR A 344 -18.75 21.03 15.97
C TYR A 344 -18.69 21.68 14.59
N GLY A 345 -19.00 20.93 13.53
CA GLY A 345 -18.72 21.29 12.14
C GLY A 345 -17.26 21.04 11.75
N PRO A 346 -16.90 21.26 10.47
CA PRO A 346 -15.54 21.07 10.00
C PRO A 346 -14.58 22.13 10.57
N PHE A 347 -13.30 21.78 10.71
CA PHE A 347 -12.24 22.65 11.25
C PHE A 347 -12.23 24.04 10.60
N SER A 348 -12.30 24.12 9.28
CA SER A 348 -12.31 25.39 8.56
C SER A 348 -13.69 26.03 8.42
N ARG A 349 -14.70 25.61 9.20
CA ARG A 349 -16.07 26.12 9.06
C ARG A 349 -16.16 27.64 9.00
N GLN A 350 -15.38 28.36 9.80
CA GLN A 350 -15.39 29.82 9.82
C GLN A 350 -14.58 30.45 8.69
N THR A 351 -13.44 29.88 8.35
CA THR A 351 -12.47 30.40 7.38
C THR A 351 -12.71 29.95 5.95
N PHE A 352 -13.63 28.99 5.73
CA PHE A 352 -13.97 28.48 4.40
C PHE A 352 -14.63 29.57 3.55
N SER A 353 -13.98 29.93 2.43
CA SER A 353 -14.41 31.07 1.61
C SER A 353 -15.64 30.79 0.73
N LYS A 354 -15.85 29.53 0.34
CA LYS A 354 -16.91 29.13 -0.59
C LYS A 354 -18.20 28.73 0.16
N LYS A 355 -18.85 29.72 0.74
CA LYS A 355 -20.07 29.49 1.57
C LYS A 355 -21.31 29.10 0.75
N THR A 356 -21.37 29.52 -0.51
CA THR A 356 -22.43 29.19 -1.47
C THR A 356 -21.82 28.51 -2.70
N PRO A 357 -21.28 27.27 -2.56
CA PRO A 357 -20.58 26.65 -3.64
C PRO A 357 -21.51 26.26 -4.79
N GLU A 358 -21.03 26.42 -6.01
CA GLU A 358 -21.65 25.85 -7.21
C GLU A 358 -20.94 24.55 -7.60
N ILE A 359 -21.70 23.47 -7.72
CA ILE A 359 -21.24 22.14 -8.13
C ILE A 359 -21.96 21.77 -9.42
N ILE A 360 -21.22 21.63 -10.50
CA ILE A 360 -21.77 21.18 -11.77
C ILE A 360 -21.82 19.64 -11.81
N VAL A 361 -22.92 19.07 -12.32
CA VAL A 361 -23.17 17.64 -12.31
C VAL A 361 -23.39 17.14 -13.72
N PHE A 362 -22.44 16.38 -14.26
CA PHE A 362 -22.54 15.71 -15.56
C PHE A 362 -23.07 14.29 -15.37
N PHE A 363 -24.15 13.93 -16.04
CA PHE A 363 -24.79 12.62 -15.84
C PHE A 363 -25.51 12.13 -17.10
N PRO A 364 -25.63 10.81 -17.33
CA PRO A 364 -26.46 10.26 -18.39
C PRO A 364 -27.92 10.68 -18.25
N ASP A 365 -28.53 11.24 -19.29
CA ASP A 365 -29.92 11.70 -19.30
C ASP A 365 -30.93 10.65 -18.83
N THR A 366 -30.63 9.36 -19.09
CA THR A 366 -31.42 8.21 -18.61
C THR A 366 -31.48 8.06 -17.09
N ALA A 367 -30.58 8.73 -16.35
CA ALA A 367 -30.47 8.63 -14.89
C ALA A 367 -30.99 9.87 -14.16
N GLN A 368 -31.63 10.83 -14.82
CA GLN A 368 -31.98 12.14 -14.27
C GLN A 368 -32.71 12.08 -12.95
N GLY A 369 -33.82 11.37 -12.84
CA GLY A 369 -34.61 11.31 -11.62
C GLY A 369 -33.85 10.67 -10.43
N ALA A 370 -32.99 9.67 -10.69
CA ALA A 370 -32.17 9.08 -9.67
C ALA A 370 -31.08 10.06 -9.17
N VAL A 371 -30.47 10.81 -10.09
CA VAL A 371 -29.45 11.83 -9.78
C VAL A 371 -30.06 12.97 -8.97
N GLU A 372 -31.23 13.50 -9.37
CA GLU A 372 -31.91 14.56 -8.63
C GLU A 372 -32.22 14.14 -7.17
N ASN A 373 -32.78 12.95 -6.97
CA ASN A 373 -33.06 12.40 -5.64
C ASN A 373 -31.79 12.22 -4.80
N PHE A 374 -30.71 11.77 -5.44
CA PHE A 374 -29.42 11.64 -4.78
C PHE A 374 -28.85 13.01 -4.35
N LEU A 375 -28.94 14.03 -5.18
CA LEU A 375 -28.47 15.38 -4.87
C LEU A 375 -29.26 16.04 -3.75
N VAL A 376 -30.59 15.81 -3.70
CA VAL A 376 -31.42 16.22 -2.55
C VAL A 376 -30.93 15.53 -1.28
N SER A 377 -30.70 14.22 -1.32
CA SER A 377 -30.16 13.46 -0.18
C SER A 377 -28.77 13.95 0.24
N LEU A 378 -27.91 14.28 -0.72
CA LEU A 378 -26.58 14.82 -0.47
C LEU A 378 -26.66 16.21 0.19
N ARG A 379 -27.53 17.10 -0.29
CA ARG A 379 -27.67 18.47 0.19
C ARG A 379 -28.33 18.55 1.56
N ASP A 380 -29.46 17.86 1.74
CA ASP A 380 -30.39 18.03 2.86
C ASP A 380 -30.34 16.90 3.89
N GLY A 381 -29.72 15.75 3.50
CA GLY A 381 -29.61 14.58 4.36
C GLY A 381 -30.65 13.49 4.07
N ILE A 382 -30.58 12.41 4.86
CA ILE A 382 -31.49 11.26 4.76
C ILE A 382 -32.16 11.05 6.10
N SER A 383 -33.49 10.82 6.10
CA SER A 383 -34.25 10.37 7.27
C SER A 383 -34.44 8.84 7.17
N ILE A 384 -34.11 8.15 8.26
CA ILE A 384 -34.32 6.71 8.45
C ILE A 384 -34.97 6.52 9.81
N LYS A 385 -36.24 6.15 9.82
CA LYS A 385 -37.00 5.94 11.05
C LYS A 385 -37.22 4.45 11.28
N ASN A 386 -36.76 3.95 12.41
CA ASN A 386 -37.00 2.59 12.85
C ASN A 386 -38.10 2.57 13.96
N LYS A 387 -38.92 1.53 13.89
CA LYS A 387 -39.97 1.28 14.88
C LYS A 387 -39.31 0.76 16.16
N LYS A 388 -39.49 1.45 17.26
CA LYS A 388 -39.14 1.00 18.60
C LYS A 388 -40.43 0.73 19.36
N ILE A 389 -40.54 -0.38 20.04
CA ILE A 389 -41.65 -0.73 20.92
C ILE A 389 -41.08 -0.56 22.33
N ASP A 390 -41.75 0.30 23.14
CA ASP A 390 -41.38 0.49 24.55
C ASP A 390 -41.87 -0.71 25.41
N GLU A 391 -41.53 -0.68 26.70
CA GLU A 391 -41.91 -1.75 27.65
C GLU A 391 -43.45 -1.83 27.86
N ASP A 392 -44.18 -0.77 27.53
CA ASP A 392 -45.64 -0.66 27.62
C ASP A 392 -46.34 -1.02 26.31
N GLY A 393 -45.59 -1.42 25.26
CA GLY A 393 -46.13 -1.85 23.96
C GLY A 393 -46.47 -0.67 23.02
N ASN A 394 -46.13 0.59 23.36
CA ASN A 394 -46.30 1.72 22.46
C ASN A 394 -45.27 1.75 21.36
N VAL A 395 -45.68 2.21 20.18
CA VAL A 395 -44.84 2.31 19.00
C VAL A 395 -44.31 3.72 18.88
N GLU A 396 -42.98 3.86 19.07
CA GLU A 396 -42.26 5.09 18.82
C GLU A 396 -41.39 4.95 17.56
N TRP A 397 -41.36 5.99 16.70
CA TRP A 397 -40.52 6.06 15.53
C TRP A 397 -39.26 6.84 15.85
N GLN A 398 -38.13 6.14 16.00
CA GLN A 398 -36.84 6.75 16.33
C GLN A 398 -36.03 7.02 15.03
N GLU A 399 -35.56 8.27 14.90
CA GLU A 399 -34.60 8.62 13.84
C GLU A 399 -33.23 7.92 14.09
N THR A 400 -32.79 7.14 13.13
CA THR A 400 -31.58 6.35 13.23
C THR A 400 -30.54 6.71 12.17
N SER A 401 -30.87 7.66 11.29
CA SER A 401 -29.92 8.11 10.27
C SER A 401 -28.69 8.78 10.88
N ARG A 402 -27.56 8.49 10.27
CA ARG A 402 -26.27 9.10 10.60
C ARG A 402 -25.92 10.28 9.68
N TYR A 403 -26.84 10.71 8.80
CA TYR A 403 -26.64 11.77 7.83
C TYR A 403 -27.92 12.64 7.72
N THR A 404 -28.37 13.20 8.84
CA THR A 404 -29.64 13.94 8.92
C THR A 404 -29.57 15.38 8.46
N GLY A 405 -28.38 16.01 8.53
CA GLY A 405 -28.21 17.44 8.23
C GLY A 405 -27.73 17.76 6.82
N GLY A 406 -27.29 16.76 6.06
CA GLY A 406 -26.75 16.94 4.72
C GLY A 406 -25.50 17.83 4.63
N LEU A 407 -25.02 18.01 3.43
CA LEU A 407 -23.84 18.85 3.13
C LEU A 407 -24.05 20.31 3.60
N ALA A 408 -25.24 20.87 3.40
CA ALA A 408 -25.52 22.26 3.71
C ALA A 408 -25.39 22.55 5.22
N LYS A 409 -26.13 21.83 6.05
CA LYS A 409 -26.18 22.08 7.51
C LYS A 409 -24.88 21.66 8.21
N ILE A 410 -24.40 20.45 7.94
CA ILE A 410 -23.24 19.87 8.64
C ILE A 410 -21.96 20.69 8.36
N PHE A 411 -21.74 21.09 7.10
CA PHE A 411 -20.56 21.86 6.71
C PHE A 411 -20.75 23.38 6.79
N GLY A 412 -21.94 23.87 7.17
CA GLY A 412 -22.24 25.29 7.32
C GLY A 412 -22.19 26.05 5.98
N LEU A 413 -22.74 25.44 4.95
CA LEU A 413 -22.85 26.05 3.62
C LEU A 413 -24.25 26.67 3.44
N PHE A 414 -24.29 27.81 2.74
CA PHE A 414 -25.55 28.49 2.42
C PHE A 414 -26.00 28.03 1.02
N ASN A 415 -27.08 27.28 0.95
CA ASN A 415 -27.71 26.83 -0.28
C ASN A 415 -26.75 26.40 -1.40
N PRO A 416 -25.97 25.31 -1.19
CA PRO A 416 -25.07 24.80 -2.24
C PRO A 416 -25.87 24.49 -3.50
N LYS A 417 -25.43 25.07 -4.63
CA LYS A 417 -26.12 24.99 -5.92
C LYS A 417 -25.59 23.79 -6.71
N PHE A 418 -26.50 22.94 -7.19
CA PHE A 418 -26.20 21.88 -8.13
C PHE A 418 -26.72 22.26 -9.53
N THR A 419 -25.82 22.47 -10.48
CA THR A 419 -26.17 22.75 -11.87
C THR A 419 -26.12 21.45 -12.65
N LEU A 420 -27.27 21.04 -13.23
CA LEU A 420 -27.45 19.75 -13.89
C LEU A 420 -27.12 19.87 -15.39
N GLU A 421 -26.20 19.05 -15.88
CA GLU A 421 -25.79 18.98 -17.26
C GLU A 421 -25.98 17.55 -17.79
N PRO A 422 -27.15 17.24 -18.37
CA PRO A 422 -27.43 15.92 -18.89
C PRO A 422 -26.60 15.62 -20.14
N LEU A 423 -25.97 14.46 -20.16
CA LEU A 423 -25.31 13.90 -21.34
C LEU A 423 -26.40 13.33 -22.26
N SER A 424 -26.43 13.74 -23.50
CA SER A 424 -27.39 13.26 -24.52
C SER A 424 -27.08 11.81 -24.92
N TRP A 425 -27.15 10.89 -23.99
CA TRP A 425 -26.81 9.49 -24.16
C TRP A 425 -27.72 8.77 -25.15
N LEU A 426 -29.04 9.02 -25.05
CA LEU A 426 -30.03 8.43 -25.94
C LEU A 426 -29.88 8.84 -27.40
N LYS A 427 -29.34 10.04 -27.65
CA LYS A 427 -29.11 10.54 -29.01
C LYS A 427 -27.79 10.08 -29.62
N ASN A 428 -26.84 9.64 -28.81
CA ASN A 428 -25.45 9.37 -29.18
C ASN A 428 -25.03 7.93 -28.84
N THR A 429 -25.92 6.95 -28.95
CA THR A 429 -25.67 5.54 -28.58
C THR A 429 -24.54 4.87 -29.40
N HIS A 430 -24.18 5.42 -30.55
CA HIS A 430 -23.11 4.89 -31.41
C HIS A 430 -21.73 5.50 -31.12
N ASN A 431 -21.67 6.61 -30.36
CA ASN A 431 -20.41 7.24 -30.02
C ASN A 431 -19.76 6.56 -28.80
N PRO A 432 -18.42 6.43 -28.77
CA PRO A 432 -17.72 5.99 -27.56
C PRO A 432 -18.09 6.87 -26.35
N PRO A 433 -18.33 6.28 -25.17
CA PRO A 433 -18.73 7.03 -23.97
C PRO A 433 -17.83 8.24 -23.68
N ALA A 434 -16.52 8.07 -23.79
CA ALA A 434 -15.55 9.15 -23.53
C ALA A 434 -15.78 10.39 -24.41
N ILE A 435 -16.21 10.20 -25.65
CA ILE A 435 -16.48 11.31 -26.58
C ILE A 435 -17.71 12.10 -26.14
N VAL A 436 -18.79 11.41 -25.79
CA VAL A 436 -20.04 12.06 -25.35
C VAL A 436 -19.81 12.92 -24.09
N TYR A 437 -19.07 12.37 -23.09
CA TYR A 437 -18.72 13.14 -21.89
C TYR A 437 -17.83 14.34 -22.24
N ARG A 438 -16.83 14.13 -23.08
CA ARG A 438 -15.89 15.17 -23.50
C ARG A 438 -16.61 16.35 -24.18
N GLU A 439 -17.39 16.09 -25.23
CA GLU A 439 -18.09 17.11 -25.99
C GLU A 439 -19.06 17.93 -25.14
N THR A 440 -19.80 17.26 -24.25
CA THR A 440 -20.71 17.94 -23.33
C THR A 440 -19.93 18.85 -22.34
N ILE A 441 -18.83 18.36 -21.75
CA ILE A 441 -18.03 19.15 -20.82
C ILE A 441 -17.38 20.33 -21.53
N GLU A 442 -16.77 20.13 -22.71
CA GLU A 442 -16.15 21.20 -23.50
C GLU A 442 -17.17 22.27 -23.86
N GLY A 443 -18.36 21.90 -24.37
CA GLY A 443 -19.44 22.81 -24.70
C GLY A 443 -19.96 23.59 -23.50
N THR A 444 -20.14 22.91 -22.37
CA THR A 444 -20.60 23.56 -21.11
C THR A 444 -19.55 24.55 -20.59
N LEU A 445 -18.27 24.16 -20.56
CA LEU A 445 -17.20 25.04 -20.08
C LEU A 445 -17.00 26.26 -20.98
N ALA A 446 -17.12 26.10 -22.31
CA ALA A 446 -16.98 27.18 -23.25
C ALA A 446 -18.11 28.24 -23.17
N SER A 447 -19.29 27.84 -22.67
CA SER A 447 -20.45 28.74 -22.52
C SER A 447 -20.45 29.50 -21.18
N ARG A 448 -19.49 29.29 -20.30
CA ARG A 448 -19.47 29.84 -18.91
C ARG A 448 -18.41 30.91 -18.74
N GLU A 449 -18.80 32.05 -18.17
CA GLU A 449 -17.86 33.11 -17.74
C GLU A 449 -17.23 32.78 -16.38
N ILE A 450 -18.01 32.14 -15.47
CA ILE A 450 -17.56 31.77 -14.14
C ILE A 450 -17.52 30.26 -14.00
N MET A 451 -16.35 29.74 -13.63
CA MET A 451 -16.15 28.30 -13.41
C MET A 451 -16.73 27.86 -12.07
N PRO A 452 -17.37 26.67 -12.02
CA PRO A 452 -17.92 26.11 -10.79
C PRO A 452 -16.82 25.77 -9.78
N ASP A 453 -17.18 25.67 -8.51
CA ASP A 453 -16.25 25.34 -7.43
C ASP A 453 -15.80 23.88 -7.41
N ALA A 454 -16.63 22.98 -7.93
CA ALA A 454 -16.35 21.58 -8.14
C ALA A 454 -17.24 21.00 -9.25
N ALA A 455 -16.86 19.84 -9.74
CA ALA A 455 -17.69 19.04 -10.65
C ALA A 455 -17.97 17.66 -10.06
N MET A 456 -19.16 17.14 -10.37
CA MET A 456 -19.52 15.75 -10.13
C MET A 456 -19.76 15.06 -11.49
N VAL A 457 -19.17 13.88 -11.67
CA VAL A 457 -19.33 13.09 -12.89
C VAL A 457 -19.95 11.76 -12.53
N VAL A 458 -21.19 11.55 -13.01
CA VAL A 458 -21.94 10.31 -12.80
C VAL A 458 -21.61 9.33 -13.91
N LEU A 459 -21.17 8.13 -13.53
CA LEU A 459 -20.77 7.07 -14.48
C LEU A 459 -21.76 5.90 -14.42
N LEU A 460 -22.01 5.29 -15.57
CA LEU A 460 -22.61 3.96 -15.64
C LEU A 460 -21.59 2.91 -15.18
N ASP A 461 -22.06 1.81 -14.60
CA ASP A 461 -21.17 0.80 -14.01
C ASP A 461 -20.27 0.09 -15.04
N ASN A 462 -20.73 -0.08 -16.28
CA ASN A 462 -19.94 -0.62 -17.39
C ASN A 462 -18.82 0.34 -17.82
N HIS A 463 -18.98 1.66 -17.72
CA HIS A 463 -17.97 2.64 -18.10
C HIS A 463 -16.69 2.55 -17.26
N THR A 464 -16.78 2.07 -16.03
CA THR A 464 -15.62 1.93 -15.14
C THR A 464 -14.67 0.79 -15.52
N ARG A 465 -15.10 -0.07 -16.46
CA ARG A 465 -14.34 -1.23 -16.95
C ARG A 465 -13.61 -0.97 -18.26
N LEU A 466 -13.88 0.17 -18.90
CA LEU A 466 -13.22 0.55 -20.15
C LEU A 466 -11.72 0.81 -19.92
N PRO A 467 -10.89 0.54 -20.95
CA PRO A 467 -9.48 0.92 -20.92
C PRO A 467 -9.28 2.39 -20.57
N ASP A 468 -8.17 2.76 -19.98
CA ASP A 468 -7.92 4.15 -19.56
C ASP A 468 -8.03 5.17 -20.72
N SER A 469 -7.62 4.78 -21.93
CA SER A 469 -7.76 5.60 -23.17
C SER A 469 -9.20 5.86 -23.60
N GLU A 470 -10.15 5.04 -23.15
CA GLU A 470 -11.58 5.11 -23.50
C GLU A 470 -12.47 5.41 -22.29
N ASN A 471 -11.86 5.55 -21.11
CA ASN A 471 -12.57 5.71 -19.86
C ASN A 471 -13.15 7.13 -19.73
N PRO A 472 -14.47 7.31 -19.71
CA PRO A 472 -15.10 8.63 -19.70
C PRO A 472 -14.76 9.43 -18.45
N TYR A 473 -14.50 8.77 -17.29
CA TYR A 473 -14.06 9.48 -16.09
C TYR A 473 -12.70 10.15 -16.28
N LEU A 474 -11.73 9.47 -16.89
CA LEU A 474 -10.40 10.04 -17.10
C LEU A 474 -10.44 11.19 -18.11
N HIS A 475 -11.23 11.06 -19.18
CA HIS A 475 -11.45 12.15 -20.13
C HIS A 475 -12.13 13.36 -19.48
N SER A 476 -13.20 13.13 -18.70
CA SER A 476 -13.87 14.20 -17.94
C SER A 476 -12.93 14.86 -16.95
N LYS A 477 -12.19 14.05 -16.21
CA LYS A 477 -11.25 14.54 -15.18
C LYS A 477 -10.11 15.34 -15.80
N SER A 478 -9.56 14.93 -16.93
CA SER A 478 -8.50 15.68 -17.63
C SER A 478 -8.95 17.08 -17.99
N LEU A 479 -10.11 17.23 -18.61
CA LEU A 479 -10.66 18.54 -19.04
C LEU A 479 -10.95 19.45 -17.83
N LEU A 480 -11.64 18.92 -16.83
CA LEU A 480 -12.03 19.69 -15.65
C LEU A 480 -10.82 20.13 -14.81
N LEU A 481 -9.78 19.28 -14.68
CA LEU A 481 -8.53 19.65 -14.02
C LEU A 481 -7.75 20.73 -14.80
N MET A 482 -7.76 20.69 -16.13
CA MET A 482 -7.19 21.77 -16.95
C MET A 482 -7.92 23.09 -16.73
N ALA A 483 -9.24 23.05 -16.53
CA ALA A 483 -10.06 24.22 -16.19
C ALA A 483 -9.93 24.67 -14.72
N GLY A 484 -9.19 23.94 -13.89
CA GLY A 484 -9.02 24.25 -12.46
C GLY A 484 -10.18 23.82 -11.58
N ILE A 485 -11.00 22.88 -12.04
CA ILE A 485 -12.21 22.39 -11.36
C ILE A 485 -11.93 20.99 -10.78
N PRO A 486 -11.95 20.81 -9.44
CA PRO A 486 -11.79 19.49 -8.84
C PRO A 486 -13.02 18.60 -9.10
N VAL A 487 -12.79 17.30 -9.30
CA VAL A 487 -13.81 16.36 -9.78
C VAL A 487 -14.13 15.28 -8.76
N GLN A 488 -15.42 15.01 -8.55
CA GLN A 488 -15.93 13.88 -7.78
C GLN A 488 -16.61 12.87 -8.71
N GLU A 489 -16.07 11.64 -8.77
CA GLU A 489 -16.74 10.51 -9.42
C GLU A 489 -17.87 9.98 -8.54
N VAL A 490 -19.01 9.66 -9.16
CA VAL A 490 -20.11 8.92 -8.54
C VAL A 490 -20.63 7.87 -9.52
N ARG A 491 -20.79 6.63 -9.09
CA ARG A 491 -21.34 5.56 -9.91
C ARG A 491 -22.84 5.48 -9.78
N LEU A 492 -23.52 5.07 -10.84
CA LEU A 492 -24.97 4.90 -10.79
C LEU A 492 -25.40 3.87 -9.74
N ALA A 493 -24.64 2.78 -9.57
CA ALA A 493 -24.86 1.82 -8.49
C ALA A 493 -24.75 2.43 -7.09
N THR A 494 -23.92 3.46 -6.90
CA THR A 494 -23.82 4.20 -5.63
C THR A 494 -25.07 5.06 -5.39
N ILE A 495 -25.57 5.71 -6.44
CA ILE A 495 -26.79 6.52 -6.38
C ILE A 495 -28.02 5.67 -6.01
N ASN A 496 -28.07 4.45 -6.51
CA ASN A 496 -29.15 3.50 -6.29
C ASN A 496 -29.02 2.65 -5.01
N GLN A 497 -28.07 2.95 -4.13
CA GLN A 497 -27.95 2.28 -2.83
C GLN A 497 -29.19 2.49 -1.95
N SER A 498 -29.48 1.52 -1.09
CA SER A 498 -30.49 1.68 -0.05
C SER A 498 -30.13 2.85 0.87
N LYS A 499 -31.14 3.51 1.47
CA LYS A 499 -30.91 4.62 2.43
C LYS A 499 -29.95 4.22 3.56
N ASN A 500 -30.04 2.96 4.02
CA ASN A 500 -29.18 2.44 5.09
C ASN A 500 -27.68 2.37 4.67
N GLU A 501 -27.39 2.11 3.42
CA GLU A 501 -26.03 2.08 2.89
C GLU A 501 -25.58 3.47 2.44
N LEU A 502 -26.46 4.20 1.76
CA LEU A 502 -26.19 5.49 1.17
C LEU A 502 -25.76 6.54 2.22
N GLN A 503 -26.33 6.51 3.43
CA GLN A 503 -25.94 7.43 4.51
C GLN A 503 -24.43 7.41 4.80
N TYR A 504 -23.79 6.23 4.82
CA TYR A 504 -22.35 6.10 5.06
C TYR A 504 -21.52 6.52 3.84
N THR A 505 -22.05 6.29 2.65
CA THR A 505 -21.43 6.76 1.41
C THR A 505 -21.44 8.28 1.34
N LEU A 506 -22.57 8.92 1.67
CA LEU A 506 -22.71 10.37 1.69
C LEU A 506 -21.79 11.03 2.72
N GLN A 507 -21.61 10.43 3.90
CA GLN A 507 -20.65 10.94 4.90
C GLN A 507 -19.23 11.05 4.30
N ASN A 508 -18.74 10.00 3.64
CA ASN A 508 -17.41 10.02 3.02
C ASN A 508 -17.34 10.98 1.83
N LEU A 509 -18.38 10.99 1.00
CA LEU A 509 -18.46 11.83 -0.21
C LEU A 509 -18.43 13.32 0.13
N THR A 510 -19.18 13.74 1.16
CA THR A 510 -19.23 15.14 1.57
C THR A 510 -17.92 15.63 2.16
N VAL A 511 -17.25 14.80 2.95
CA VAL A 511 -15.90 15.11 3.46
C VAL A 511 -14.92 15.30 2.31
N ALA A 512 -14.90 14.38 1.35
CA ALA A 512 -14.01 14.48 0.20
C ALA A 512 -14.32 15.69 -0.69
N LEU A 513 -15.60 15.96 -0.93
CA LEU A 513 -16.05 17.11 -1.74
C LEU A 513 -15.67 18.45 -1.07
N TYR A 514 -15.89 18.56 0.25
CA TYR A 514 -15.49 19.75 1.02
C TYR A 514 -13.98 19.97 0.95
N ALA A 515 -13.18 18.89 1.10
CA ALA A 515 -11.72 18.97 1.00
C ALA A 515 -11.25 19.36 -0.41
N LYS A 516 -11.91 18.87 -1.47
CA LYS A 516 -11.62 19.26 -2.88
C LYS A 516 -11.86 20.74 -3.14
N MET A 517 -12.83 21.33 -2.48
CA MET A 517 -13.12 22.78 -2.53
C MET A 517 -12.20 23.61 -1.60
N ASN A 518 -11.10 23.05 -1.10
CA ASN A 518 -10.13 23.65 -0.18
C ASN A 518 -10.61 23.78 1.29
N GLY A 519 -11.69 23.11 1.67
CA GLY A 519 -12.06 22.99 3.07
C GLY A 519 -11.11 22.05 3.84
N VAL A 520 -11.03 22.24 5.14
CA VAL A 520 -10.32 21.37 6.09
C VAL A 520 -11.35 20.75 7.03
N PRO A 521 -11.65 19.45 6.86
CA PRO A 521 -12.65 18.78 7.70
C PRO A 521 -12.23 18.68 9.17
N TRP A 522 -11.00 18.26 9.44
CA TRP A 522 -10.37 18.14 10.77
C TRP A 522 -8.86 18.20 10.67
N THR A 523 -8.22 18.47 11.80
CA THR A 523 -6.76 18.33 12.00
C THR A 523 -6.48 17.40 13.16
N VAL A 524 -5.21 17.24 13.56
CA VAL A 524 -4.77 16.47 14.72
C VAL A 524 -3.88 17.31 15.61
N ASP A 525 -3.66 16.83 16.83
CA ASP A 525 -2.76 17.49 17.77
C ASP A 525 -1.28 17.32 17.38
N HIS A 526 -0.46 18.35 17.55
CA HIS A 526 0.98 18.35 17.23
C HIS A 526 1.79 19.10 18.30
N ASP A 527 3.11 19.06 18.20
CA ASP A 527 4.03 19.77 19.08
C ASP A 527 3.96 21.29 18.84
N LEU A 528 3.56 22.03 19.86
CA LEU A 528 3.45 23.50 19.83
C LEU A 528 4.72 24.21 20.28
N THR A 529 5.73 23.48 20.75
CA THR A 529 6.98 24.07 21.24
C THR A 529 7.91 24.48 20.11
N ILE A 530 7.60 24.03 18.88
CA ILE A 530 8.37 24.29 17.66
C ILE A 530 7.67 25.34 16.83
N HIS A 531 8.44 26.31 16.32
CA HIS A 531 7.91 27.39 15.49
C HIS A 531 7.18 26.87 14.26
N ASP A 532 7.81 25.96 13.54
CA ASP A 532 7.24 25.35 12.33
C ASP A 532 7.65 23.87 12.23
N GLU A 533 6.65 22.98 12.24
CA GLU A 533 6.85 21.58 11.96
C GLU A 533 6.18 21.23 10.65
N LEU A 534 6.97 20.65 9.73
CA LEU A 534 6.52 20.25 8.41
C LEU A 534 6.74 18.76 8.20
N VAL A 535 5.71 18.07 7.70
CA VAL A 535 5.76 16.66 7.34
C VAL A 535 5.61 16.53 5.84
N ILE A 536 6.64 15.99 5.20
CA ILE A 536 6.83 16.04 3.75
C ILE A 536 6.83 14.63 3.20
N GLY A 537 5.85 14.30 2.34
CA GLY A 537 5.79 13.05 1.64
C GLY A 537 6.61 13.08 0.35
N VAL A 538 7.49 12.11 0.17
CA VAL A 538 8.25 11.91 -1.06
C VAL A 538 7.72 10.66 -1.75
N GLY A 539 6.94 10.86 -2.81
CA GLY A 539 6.33 9.80 -3.59
C GLY A 539 7.06 9.57 -4.91
N THR A 540 7.04 8.32 -5.37
CA THR A 540 7.49 7.93 -6.70
C THR A 540 6.46 7.03 -7.34
N CYS A 541 6.19 7.19 -8.63
CA CYS A 541 5.40 6.27 -9.42
C CYS A 541 6.23 5.69 -10.54
N GLU A 542 6.16 4.38 -10.73
CA GLU A 542 6.72 3.72 -11.91
C GLU A 542 5.65 3.66 -13.00
N LEU A 543 5.93 4.30 -14.11
CA LEU A 543 5.15 4.14 -15.33
C LEU A 543 5.85 3.09 -16.18
N SER A 544 5.21 1.98 -16.42
CA SER A 544 5.65 1.08 -17.46
C SER A 544 4.43 0.58 -18.22
N GLY A 545 4.37 0.89 -19.48
CA GLY A 545 3.38 0.33 -20.39
C GLY A 545 3.57 -1.18 -20.56
N SER A 546 4.77 -1.68 -20.27
CA SER A 546 5.17 -3.09 -20.40
C SER A 546 6.28 -3.46 -19.43
N ARG A 547 6.42 -4.76 -19.13
CA ARG A 547 7.54 -5.30 -18.33
C ARG A 547 8.87 -5.35 -19.10
N PHE A 548 8.83 -5.08 -20.39
CA PHE A 548 9.97 -5.15 -21.31
C PHE A 548 10.53 -3.79 -21.66
N THR A 549 9.75 -2.71 -21.51
CA THR A 549 10.20 -1.35 -21.73
C THR A 549 10.97 -0.80 -20.52
N GLU A 550 11.85 0.16 -20.76
CA GLU A 550 12.49 0.89 -19.69
C GLU A 550 11.42 1.56 -18.81
N ARG A 551 11.59 1.40 -17.50
CA ARG A 551 10.67 1.96 -16.52
C ARG A 551 10.89 3.46 -16.44
N GLN A 552 9.92 4.22 -16.90
CA GLN A 552 9.87 5.66 -16.61
C GLN A 552 9.30 5.87 -15.21
N ARG A 553 9.86 6.80 -14.49
CA ARG A 553 9.40 7.16 -13.15
C ARG A 553 8.96 8.61 -13.12
N PHE A 554 7.77 8.86 -12.58
CA PHE A 554 7.48 10.18 -12.04
C PHE A 554 8.14 10.29 -10.67
N VAL A 555 8.93 11.32 -10.51
CA VAL A 555 9.61 11.60 -9.28
C VAL A 555 9.12 12.92 -8.72
N GLY A 556 9.18 13.04 -7.39
CA GLY A 556 8.94 14.29 -6.73
C GLY A 556 7.48 14.69 -6.67
N ILE A 557 6.60 13.70 -6.50
CA ILE A 557 5.28 14.00 -5.96
C ILE A 557 5.52 14.29 -4.48
N THR A 558 5.72 15.56 -4.18
CA THR A 558 5.96 16.02 -2.82
C THR A 558 4.66 16.59 -2.29
N THR A 559 4.18 16.01 -1.20
CA THR A 559 3.04 16.52 -0.45
C THR A 559 3.54 17.13 0.84
N VAL A 560 3.18 18.38 1.11
CA VAL A 560 3.64 19.11 2.29
C VAL A 560 2.47 19.39 3.22
N PHE A 561 2.65 19.04 4.47
CA PHE A 561 1.69 19.24 5.56
C PHE A 561 2.35 19.99 6.71
N ARG A 562 1.57 20.76 7.46
CA ARG A 562 1.96 21.18 8.82
C ARG A 562 1.91 19.99 9.78
N GLY A 563 2.56 20.11 10.92
CA GLY A 563 2.54 19.08 11.97
C GLY A 563 1.14 18.67 12.43
N ASP A 564 0.14 19.58 12.35
CA ASP A 564 -1.27 19.30 12.63
C ASP A 564 -2.00 18.58 11.49
N GLY A 565 -1.31 18.30 10.38
CA GLY A 565 -1.87 17.62 9.21
C GLY A 565 -2.62 18.54 8.25
N ASN A 566 -2.51 19.85 8.40
CA ASN A 566 -3.06 20.78 7.42
C ASN A 566 -2.21 20.75 6.14
N TYR A 567 -2.83 20.36 5.02
CA TYR A 567 -2.16 20.28 3.72
C TYR A 567 -1.85 21.67 3.18
N LEU A 568 -0.60 21.92 2.89
CA LEU A 568 -0.11 23.21 2.40
C LEU A 568 -0.04 23.26 0.88
N LEU A 569 0.66 22.30 0.28
CA LEU A 569 0.84 22.24 -1.16
C LEU A 569 1.32 20.86 -1.62
N GLY A 570 1.14 20.61 -2.93
CA GLY A 570 1.78 19.51 -3.65
C GLY A 570 2.59 20.04 -4.81
N ASN A 571 3.72 19.45 -5.07
CA ASN A 571 4.52 19.70 -6.27
C ASN A 571 4.59 18.43 -7.11
N LEU A 572 4.53 18.62 -8.44
CA LEU A 572 4.69 17.57 -9.42
C LEU A 572 5.98 17.85 -10.18
N SER A 573 6.95 16.95 -10.11
CA SER A 573 8.12 17.05 -10.98
C SER A 573 7.86 16.41 -12.35
N LYS A 574 8.79 16.66 -13.27
CA LYS A 574 8.77 16.05 -14.61
C LYS A 574 8.98 14.54 -14.52
N ASP A 575 8.55 13.84 -15.57
CA ASP A 575 8.98 12.48 -15.85
C ASP A 575 10.49 12.45 -15.93
N CYS A 576 11.10 11.43 -15.36
CA CYS A 576 12.54 11.25 -15.45
C CYS A 576 12.91 9.78 -15.56
N THR A 577 14.05 9.53 -16.18
CA THR A 577 14.71 8.22 -16.17
C THR A 577 15.31 7.95 -14.78
N TYR A 578 15.75 6.71 -14.56
CA TYR A 578 16.37 6.33 -13.30
C TYR A 578 17.65 7.13 -13.01
N ASP A 579 18.44 7.42 -14.04
CA ASP A 579 19.73 8.14 -13.92
C ASP A 579 19.52 9.64 -13.64
N GLU A 580 18.43 10.22 -14.13
CA GLU A 580 18.06 11.61 -13.87
C GLU A 580 17.43 11.82 -12.49
N TYR A 581 16.99 10.73 -11.85
CA TYR A 581 16.24 10.79 -10.59
C TYR A 581 16.91 11.62 -9.49
N PRO A 582 18.21 11.45 -9.17
CA PRO A 582 18.87 12.21 -8.10
C PRO A 582 18.81 13.72 -8.33
N SER A 583 19.02 14.17 -9.55
CA SER A 583 19.02 15.61 -9.90
C SER A 583 17.61 16.20 -9.87
N VAL A 584 16.60 15.46 -10.36
CA VAL A 584 15.19 15.89 -10.32
C VAL A 584 14.67 15.96 -8.89
N LEU A 585 15.01 14.98 -8.05
CA LEU A 585 14.66 14.96 -6.62
C LEU A 585 15.28 16.19 -5.90
N ARG A 586 16.59 16.44 -6.11
CA ARG A 586 17.29 17.59 -5.53
C ARG A 586 16.59 18.92 -5.90
N ASN A 587 16.37 19.14 -7.18
CA ASN A 587 15.77 20.39 -7.67
C ASN A 587 14.34 20.59 -7.16
N SER A 588 13.53 19.53 -7.15
CA SER A 588 12.16 19.58 -6.63
C SER A 588 12.14 19.86 -5.12
N THR A 589 13.03 19.22 -4.36
CA THR A 589 13.14 19.42 -2.91
C THR A 589 13.59 20.84 -2.58
N LEU A 590 14.63 21.37 -3.25
CA LEU A 590 15.10 22.74 -3.06
C LEU A 590 14.01 23.77 -3.37
N SER A 591 13.31 23.60 -4.52
CA SER A 591 12.22 24.49 -4.92
C SER A 591 11.10 24.56 -3.87
N ILE A 592 10.71 23.40 -3.34
CA ILE A 592 9.65 23.32 -2.32
C ILE A 592 10.09 23.93 -1.00
N LEU A 593 11.27 23.59 -0.51
CA LEU A 593 11.76 24.13 0.76
C LEU A 593 11.92 25.65 0.69
N GLN A 594 12.39 26.18 -0.45
CA GLN A 594 12.49 27.62 -0.66
C GLN A 594 11.11 28.30 -0.71
N GLU A 595 10.13 27.70 -1.42
CA GLU A 595 8.76 28.21 -1.45
C GLU A 595 8.15 28.27 -0.04
N ILE A 596 8.37 27.21 0.77
CA ILE A 596 7.87 27.14 2.14
C ILE A 596 8.57 28.15 3.05
N LYS A 597 9.90 28.25 2.98
CA LYS A 597 10.69 29.25 3.74
C LYS A 597 10.14 30.66 3.51
N ASN A 598 9.91 31.02 2.26
CA ASN A 598 9.35 32.31 1.88
C ASN A 598 7.90 32.48 2.36
N ARG A 599 7.07 31.50 2.17
CA ARG A 599 5.64 31.53 2.53
C ARG A 599 5.41 31.60 4.03
N ASN A 600 6.19 30.86 4.81
CA ASN A 600 6.06 30.82 6.28
C ASN A 600 6.89 31.92 6.96
N GLY A 601 7.72 32.63 6.20
CA GLY A 601 8.49 33.77 6.68
C GLY A 601 9.55 33.40 7.73
N TRP A 602 10.27 32.27 7.53
CA TRP A 602 11.29 31.82 8.47
C TRP A 602 12.35 32.86 8.71
N GLN A 603 12.55 33.20 9.98
CA GLN A 603 13.56 34.17 10.42
C GLN A 603 14.85 33.44 10.80
N PRO A 604 16.00 34.16 10.84
CA PRO A 604 17.25 33.65 11.41
C PRO A 604 17.01 33.12 12.85
N ASN A 605 17.59 31.97 13.16
CA ASN A 605 17.48 31.25 14.46
C ASN A 605 16.10 30.64 14.81
N ASP A 606 15.09 30.70 13.93
CA ASP A 606 13.88 29.95 14.13
C ASP A 606 14.20 28.47 14.22
N THR A 607 13.55 27.75 15.12
CA THR A 607 13.60 26.26 15.18
C THR A 607 12.53 25.68 14.28
N VAL A 608 12.99 25.01 13.22
CA VAL A 608 12.13 24.37 12.22
C VAL A 608 12.38 22.86 12.21
N ARG A 609 11.32 22.06 12.28
CA ARG A 609 11.43 20.61 12.17
C ARG A 609 10.89 20.13 10.82
N LEU A 610 11.73 19.41 10.08
CA LEU A 610 11.42 18.84 8.77
C LEU A 610 11.44 17.32 8.84
N VAL A 611 10.26 16.69 8.74
CA VAL A 611 10.10 15.24 8.77
C VAL A 611 9.73 14.75 7.36
N PHE A 612 10.57 13.91 6.78
CA PHE A 612 10.34 13.33 5.46
C PHE A 612 9.85 11.91 5.57
N HIS A 613 8.77 11.57 4.84
CA HIS A 613 8.22 10.24 4.70
C HIS A 613 8.40 9.74 3.27
N ALA A 614 9.08 8.62 3.10
CA ALA A 614 9.26 7.94 1.81
C ALA A 614 8.73 6.50 1.88
N ALA A 615 8.02 6.05 0.85
CA ALA A 615 7.39 4.73 0.85
C ALA A 615 8.40 3.57 0.70
N ARG A 616 9.51 3.77 0.00
CA ARG A 616 10.53 2.73 -0.25
C ARG A 616 11.92 3.33 -0.36
N PRO A 617 12.95 2.63 0.15
CA PRO A 617 14.31 2.95 -0.23
C PRO A 617 14.49 2.64 -1.73
N LEU A 618 15.08 3.57 -2.46
CA LEU A 618 15.45 3.33 -3.85
C LEU A 618 16.80 2.61 -3.89
N LYS A 619 16.87 1.61 -4.73
CA LYS A 619 18.10 0.86 -4.92
C LYS A 619 19.15 1.79 -5.54
N ASP A 620 20.35 1.79 -4.99
CA ASP A 620 21.52 2.55 -5.48
C ASP A 620 21.37 4.10 -5.48
N VAL A 621 20.32 4.66 -4.84
CA VAL A 621 20.13 6.11 -4.66
C VAL A 621 19.98 6.44 -3.18
N ASP A 622 20.88 7.22 -2.64
CA ASP A 622 20.79 7.72 -1.26
C ASP A 622 19.91 8.98 -1.20
N VAL A 623 18.59 8.73 -1.21
CA VAL A 623 17.56 9.77 -1.15
C VAL A 623 17.70 10.62 0.11
N ALA A 624 18.04 10.00 1.24
CA ALA A 624 18.16 10.71 2.51
C ALA A 624 19.33 11.70 2.51
N ASN A 625 20.46 11.32 1.89
CA ASN A 625 21.62 12.23 1.77
C ASN A 625 21.30 13.42 0.86
N ILE A 626 20.66 13.19 -0.28
CA ILE A 626 20.25 14.27 -1.19
C ILE A 626 19.34 15.26 -0.47
N ILE A 627 18.37 14.77 0.30
CA ILE A 627 17.45 15.62 1.07
C ILE A 627 18.18 16.35 2.19
N ALA A 628 19.08 15.69 2.92
CA ALA A 628 19.88 16.33 3.97
C ALA A 628 20.72 17.50 3.42
N GLU A 629 21.32 17.35 2.25
CA GLU A 629 22.04 18.44 1.58
C GLU A 629 21.11 19.61 1.18
N CYS A 630 19.90 19.32 0.68
CA CYS A 630 18.90 20.34 0.36
C CYS A 630 18.46 21.11 1.62
N VAL A 631 18.24 20.40 2.72
CA VAL A 631 17.86 20.97 4.02
C VAL A 631 18.96 21.89 4.53
N ALA A 632 20.22 21.44 4.50
CA ALA A 632 21.37 22.24 4.91
C ALA A 632 21.52 23.50 4.05
N GLN A 633 21.25 23.44 2.76
CA GLN A 633 21.35 24.61 1.85
C GLN A 633 20.25 25.64 2.11
N VAL A 634 19.00 25.24 2.35
CA VAL A 634 17.87 26.17 2.54
C VAL A 634 17.79 26.67 3.97
N GLY A 635 18.12 25.82 4.95
CA GLY A 635 18.04 26.12 6.38
C GLY A 635 19.33 26.61 7.01
N ASN A 636 20.24 27.22 6.26
CA ASN A 636 21.56 27.64 6.72
C ASN A 636 21.56 28.72 7.83
N GLU A 637 20.46 29.46 7.97
CA GLU A 637 20.27 30.51 8.97
C GLU A 637 19.32 30.11 10.12
N GLN A 638 18.67 28.97 10.00
CA GLN A 638 17.70 28.45 10.95
C GLN A 638 18.29 27.30 11.76
N ASN A 639 17.67 26.99 12.91
CA ASN A 639 17.94 25.77 13.66
C ASN A 639 17.08 24.64 13.10
N VAL A 640 17.56 23.90 12.08
CA VAL A 640 16.77 22.88 11.42
C VAL A 640 16.99 21.52 12.08
N GLU A 641 15.91 20.97 12.66
CA GLU A 641 15.81 19.57 13.02
C GLU A 641 15.31 18.76 11.82
N PHE A 642 15.99 17.69 11.48
CA PHE A 642 15.71 16.88 10.30
C PHE A 642 15.51 15.41 10.66
N ALA A 643 14.45 14.80 10.17
CA ALA A 643 14.23 13.35 10.21
C ALA A 643 13.81 12.81 8.85
N PHE A 644 14.41 11.70 8.43
CA PHE A 644 14.02 10.97 7.24
C PHE A 644 13.54 9.59 7.62
N LEU A 645 12.27 9.29 7.32
CA LEU A 645 11.61 8.01 7.60
C LEU A 645 11.32 7.26 6.30
N THR A 646 11.75 6.01 6.24
CA THR A 646 11.22 5.06 5.27
C THR A 646 10.08 4.28 5.93
N ILE A 647 8.89 4.31 5.31
CA ILE A 647 7.66 3.70 5.84
C ILE A 647 7.11 2.73 4.81
N SER A 648 6.91 1.45 5.18
CA SER A 648 6.52 0.43 4.21
C SER A 648 5.71 -0.69 4.83
N HIS A 649 4.81 -1.30 4.04
CA HIS A 649 4.17 -2.60 4.30
C HIS A 649 4.92 -3.77 3.65
N ASP A 650 5.92 -3.52 2.80
CA ASP A 650 6.69 -4.59 2.14
C ASP A 650 7.86 -5.05 3.01
N HIS A 651 7.53 -5.80 4.03
CA HIS A 651 8.45 -6.41 4.99
C HIS A 651 7.92 -7.78 5.44
N PRO A 652 8.75 -8.65 6.05
CA PRO A 652 8.32 -9.99 6.44
C PRO A 652 7.53 -10.07 7.74
N PHE A 653 7.44 -8.99 8.52
CA PHE A 653 6.94 -9.02 9.89
C PHE A 653 5.41 -9.00 9.97
N THR A 654 4.85 -9.84 10.85
CA THR A 654 3.45 -9.81 11.28
C THR A 654 3.43 -9.82 12.81
N MET A 655 2.61 -8.97 13.43
CA MET A 655 2.43 -8.93 14.88
C MET A 655 1.14 -9.66 15.26
N LEU A 656 1.23 -10.51 16.30
CA LEU A 656 0.09 -11.16 16.95
C LEU A 656 0.07 -10.73 18.41
N ASP A 657 -1.05 -10.23 18.90
CA ASP A 657 -1.27 -10.01 20.33
C ASP A 657 -2.13 -11.14 20.89
N LYS A 658 -1.50 -12.09 21.55
CA LYS A 658 -2.17 -13.29 22.09
C LYS A 658 -3.17 -12.97 23.20
N SER A 659 -3.07 -11.80 23.83
CA SER A 659 -4.03 -11.31 24.80
C SER A 659 -5.36 -10.85 24.18
N GLN A 660 -5.38 -10.56 22.88
CA GLN A 660 -6.56 -10.02 22.18
C GLN A 660 -7.52 -11.13 21.78
N GLN A 661 -8.68 -11.15 22.42
CA GLN A 661 -9.75 -12.10 22.12
C GLN A 661 -10.68 -11.63 20.97
N GLY A 662 -10.39 -10.47 20.38
CA GLY A 662 -11.21 -9.87 19.33
C GLY A 662 -12.53 -9.28 19.83
N VAL A 663 -13.28 -8.66 18.91
CA VAL A 663 -14.57 -8.01 19.17
C VAL A 663 -15.72 -8.93 18.76
N LYS A 664 -16.72 -9.11 19.63
CA LYS A 664 -17.92 -9.91 19.33
C LYS A 664 -18.73 -9.24 18.20
N VAL A 665 -19.09 -10.02 17.18
CA VAL A 665 -19.95 -9.61 16.06
C VAL A 665 -21.37 -10.13 16.31
N LYS A 666 -21.49 -11.43 16.55
CA LYS A 666 -22.70 -12.13 16.97
C LYS A 666 -22.31 -13.29 17.88
N GLU A 667 -23.28 -14.07 18.36
CA GLU A 667 -22.99 -15.21 19.19
C GLU A 667 -22.10 -16.24 18.45
N GLY A 668 -21.02 -16.67 19.09
CA GLY A 668 -20.04 -17.58 18.49
C GLY A 668 -19.10 -16.96 17.45
N GLU A 669 -19.28 -15.67 17.06
CA GLU A 669 -18.45 -15.03 16.04
C GLU A 669 -17.73 -13.79 16.59
N ARG A 670 -16.41 -13.77 16.44
CA ARG A 670 -15.53 -12.64 16.82
C ARG A 670 -14.66 -12.23 15.66
N LYS A 671 -14.33 -10.93 15.58
CA LYS A 671 -13.43 -10.36 14.58
C LYS A 671 -12.16 -9.82 15.23
N GLY A 672 -11.03 -9.89 14.51
CA GLY A 672 -9.76 -9.33 14.96
C GLY A 672 -9.13 -10.07 16.15
N ILE A 673 -9.34 -11.39 16.26
CA ILE A 673 -8.65 -12.21 17.24
C ILE A 673 -7.14 -12.12 16.96
N TYR A 674 -6.33 -11.91 18.00
CA TYR A 674 -4.88 -11.69 17.97
C TYR A 674 -4.43 -10.44 17.20
N ALA A 675 -5.36 -9.57 16.78
CA ALA A 675 -4.96 -8.30 16.15
C ALA A 675 -4.48 -7.32 17.22
N PRO A 676 -3.23 -6.82 17.15
CA PRO A 676 -2.75 -5.78 18.08
C PRO A 676 -3.63 -4.55 17.99
N GLU A 677 -3.81 -3.84 19.10
CA GLU A 677 -4.58 -2.60 19.11
C GLU A 677 -3.90 -1.53 18.21
N ARG A 678 -4.73 -0.64 17.65
CA ARG A 678 -4.23 0.51 16.90
C ARG A 678 -3.33 1.37 17.79
N GLY A 679 -2.15 1.72 17.31
CA GLY A 679 -1.14 2.45 18.06
C GLY A 679 -0.16 1.58 18.84
N THR A 680 -0.26 0.24 18.74
CA THR A 680 0.79 -0.63 19.28
C THR A 680 2.06 -0.45 18.45
N ILE A 681 3.14 -0.04 19.09
CA ILE A 681 4.48 0.15 18.53
C ILE A 681 5.40 -0.92 19.11
N LEU A 682 6.03 -1.71 18.25
CA LEU A 682 7.07 -2.67 18.63
C LEU A 682 8.44 -2.14 18.19
N GLN A 683 9.38 -2.05 19.13
CA GLN A 683 10.77 -1.72 18.85
C GLN A 683 11.48 -2.92 18.24
N LEU A 684 11.99 -2.78 17.02
CA LEU A 684 12.79 -3.80 16.33
C LEU A 684 14.28 -3.45 16.25
N GLY A 685 14.67 -2.32 16.83
CA GLY A 685 16.03 -1.83 16.82
C GLY A 685 16.12 -0.35 17.13
N ARG A 686 17.34 0.17 17.22
CA ARG A 686 17.60 1.57 17.51
C ARG A 686 16.90 2.53 16.55
N TYR A 687 16.83 2.15 15.26
CA TYR A 687 16.28 2.97 14.17
C TYR A 687 15.03 2.37 13.54
N THR A 688 14.45 1.31 14.12
CA THR A 688 13.37 0.56 13.47
C THR A 688 12.20 0.32 14.43
N ARG A 689 10.97 0.59 13.94
CA ARG A 689 9.72 0.34 14.66
C ARG A 689 8.72 -0.38 13.76
N LEU A 690 7.88 -1.22 14.37
CA LEU A 690 6.64 -1.70 13.75
C LEU A 690 5.46 -1.00 14.42
N LEU A 691 4.55 -0.44 13.61
CA LEU A 691 3.38 0.28 14.07
C LEU A 691 2.09 -0.39 13.59
N SER A 692 1.21 -0.77 14.52
CA SER A 692 -0.15 -1.22 14.19
C SER A 692 -1.04 -0.02 13.88
N THR A 693 -1.48 0.11 12.62
CA THR A 693 -2.38 1.19 12.18
C THR A 693 -3.85 0.82 12.24
N LYS A 694 -4.18 -0.48 12.43
CA LYS A 694 -5.56 -1.00 12.52
C LYS A 694 -5.66 -2.00 13.67
N GLY A 695 -6.52 -1.74 14.64
CA GLY A 695 -6.84 -2.66 15.72
C GLY A 695 -8.11 -3.46 15.45
N SER A 696 -8.46 -4.37 16.37
CA SER A 696 -9.62 -5.26 16.29
C SER A 696 -10.96 -4.54 16.01
N LYS A 697 -11.14 -3.34 16.56
CA LYS A 697 -12.35 -2.50 16.36
C LYS A 697 -12.52 -2.04 14.91
N LEU A 698 -11.43 -1.77 14.20
CA LEU A 698 -11.43 -1.29 12.80
C LEU A 698 -11.52 -2.42 11.77
N ILE A 699 -11.37 -3.66 12.20
CA ILE A 699 -11.58 -4.84 11.35
C ILE A 699 -13.08 -4.98 11.06
N LYS A 700 -13.44 -5.17 9.77
CA LYS A 700 -14.85 -5.15 9.34
C LYS A 700 -15.58 -6.47 9.61
N ARG A 701 -14.95 -7.60 9.29
CA ARG A 701 -15.55 -8.96 9.33
C ARG A 701 -14.66 -9.91 10.10
N SER A 702 -15.24 -11.00 10.59
CA SER A 702 -14.49 -12.10 11.23
C SER A 702 -13.46 -12.76 10.29
N SER A 703 -13.77 -12.82 9.00
CA SER A 703 -12.86 -13.32 7.96
C SER A 703 -11.79 -12.32 7.52
N THR A 704 -11.77 -11.09 8.02
CA THR A 704 -10.75 -10.11 7.62
C THR A 704 -9.37 -10.53 8.11
N PRO A 705 -8.33 -10.57 7.24
CA PRO A 705 -6.95 -10.87 7.61
C PRO A 705 -6.39 -9.98 8.73
N LEU A 706 -5.40 -10.50 9.45
CA LEU A 706 -4.59 -9.68 10.36
C LEU A 706 -4.01 -8.48 9.60
N PRO A 707 -4.11 -7.27 10.16
CA PRO A 707 -3.50 -6.10 9.55
C PRO A 707 -1.97 -6.23 9.51
N THR A 708 -1.37 -5.96 8.38
CA THR A 708 0.09 -5.82 8.28
C THR A 708 0.50 -4.51 8.97
N PRO A 709 1.41 -4.52 9.94
CA PRO A 709 1.90 -3.28 10.55
C PRO A 709 2.69 -2.44 9.55
N LEU A 710 2.93 -1.17 9.86
CA LEU A 710 3.90 -0.33 9.16
C LEU A 710 5.30 -0.58 9.74
N LEU A 711 6.29 -0.81 8.89
CA LEU A 711 7.69 -0.76 9.23
C LEU A 711 8.19 0.67 9.03
N ILE A 712 8.69 1.27 10.09
CA ILE A 712 9.25 2.63 10.12
C ILE A 712 10.74 2.51 10.37
N ASN A 713 11.55 3.01 9.44
CA ASN A 713 13.00 3.08 9.58
C ASN A 713 13.44 4.53 9.56
N LEU A 714 14.14 4.97 10.61
CA LEU A 714 14.78 6.27 10.69
C LEU A 714 16.18 6.19 10.09
N HIS A 715 16.47 7.10 9.17
CA HIS A 715 17.79 7.15 8.56
C HIS A 715 18.87 7.65 9.57
N PRO A 716 20.06 7.03 9.63
CA PRO A 716 21.09 7.35 10.62
C PRO A 716 21.58 8.81 10.60
N GLN A 717 21.52 9.48 9.44
CA GLN A 717 21.89 10.89 9.29
C GLN A 717 20.88 11.89 9.85
N SER A 718 19.69 11.41 10.29
CA SER A 718 18.69 12.27 10.90
C SER A 718 19.23 12.94 12.16
N THR A 719 19.01 14.25 12.29
CA THR A 719 19.39 15.03 13.48
C THR A 719 18.33 14.91 14.58
N TYR A 720 17.05 14.88 14.22
CA TYR A 720 15.94 14.56 15.12
C TYR A 720 15.73 13.06 15.21
N ARG A 721 15.81 12.48 16.41
CA ARG A 721 15.89 11.03 16.60
C ARG A 721 14.87 10.44 17.58
N ASP A 722 13.92 11.23 18.07
CA ASP A 722 12.83 10.69 18.88
C ASP A 722 11.88 9.85 18.04
N LEU A 723 12.21 8.57 17.93
CA LEU A 723 11.46 7.63 17.09
C LEU A 723 10.10 7.27 17.70
N THR A 724 9.88 7.51 19.00
CA THR A 724 8.57 7.35 19.64
C THR A 724 7.63 8.46 19.16
N TYR A 725 8.06 9.72 19.26
CA TYR A 725 7.33 10.86 18.72
C TYR A 725 7.03 10.70 17.21
N LEU A 726 8.05 10.35 16.44
CA LEU A 726 7.92 10.15 14.98
C LEU A 726 6.94 9.03 14.63
N SER A 727 6.91 7.92 15.40
CA SER A 727 5.96 6.83 15.19
C SER A 727 4.53 7.24 15.55
N GLU A 728 4.34 8.01 16.61
CA GLU A 728 3.05 8.60 16.97
C GLU A 728 2.56 9.62 15.91
N GLN A 729 3.47 10.43 15.37
CA GLN A 729 3.17 11.34 14.27
C GLN A 729 2.72 10.56 13.02
N VAL A 730 3.41 9.49 12.64
CA VAL A 730 2.98 8.59 11.56
C VAL A 730 1.58 8.04 11.83
N LEU A 731 1.28 7.60 13.06
CA LEU A 731 -0.06 7.13 13.45
C LEU A 731 -1.11 8.24 13.28
N LYS A 732 -0.86 9.45 13.76
CA LYS A 732 -1.74 10.62 13.60
C LYS A 732 -2.01 10.91 12.13
N PHE A 733 -0.99 10.85 11.30
CA PHE A 733 -1.09 11.09 9.86
C PHE A 733 -1.89 10.01 9.10
N THR A 734 -2.06 8.80 9.64
CA THR A 734 -3.01 7.83 9.07
C THR A 734 -4.47 8.25 9.27
N SER A 735 -4.76 9.13 10.22
CA SER A 735 -6.10 9.63 10.57
C SER A 735 -6.54 10.86 9.75
N LEU A 736 -5.65 11.41 8.93
CA LEU A 736 -5.88 12.64 8.15
C LEU A 736 -6.38 12.38 6.73
N SER A 737 -6.78 11.14 6.43
CA SER A 737 -7.35 10.83 5.11
C SER A 737 -8.77 11.35 5.00
N TRP A 738 -8.98 12.41 4.23
CA TRP A 738 -10.30 12.98 3.95
C TRP A 738 -11.03 12.27 2.80
N LYS A 739 -10.50 11.16 2.31
CA LYS A 739 -11.20 10.25 1.39
C LYS A 739 -12.18 9.34 2.12
N SER A 740 -11.92 9.06 3.40
CA SER A 740 -12.72 8.17 4.24
C SER A 740 -12.66 8.60 5.70
N LEU A 741 -13.74 8.38 6.43
CA LEU A 741 -13.82 8.58 7.88
C LEU A 741 -13.00 7.57 8.68
N LEU A 742 -12.68 6.42 8.06
CA LEU A 742 -11.81 5.43 8.68
C LEU A 742 -10.34 5.79 8.42
N PRO A 743 -9.46 5.59 9.40
CA PRO A 743 -8.04 5.80 9.23
C PRO A 743 -7.48 4.99 8.04
N ALA A 744 -6.60 5.61 7.28
CA ALA A 744 -5.85 4.94 6.21
C ALA A 744 -4.85 3.92 6.78
N SER A 745 -4.35 3.02 5.94
CA SER A 745 -3.28 2.10 6.34
C SER A 745 -1.94 2.82 6.43
N ASP A 746 -1.74 3.78 5.53
CA ASP A 746 -0.53 4.57 5.38
C ASP A 746 -0.75 6.02 5.83
N PRO A 747 0.28 6.74 6.27
CA PRO A 747 0.17 8.17 6.54
C PRO A 747 -0.18 8.92 5.26
N VAL A 748 -0.99 9.98 5.37
CA VAL A 748 -1.47 10.75 4.20
C VAL A 748 -0.36 11.33 3.34
N THR A 749 0.80 11.58 3.89
CA THR A 749 2.00 11.99 3.16
C THR A 749 2.37 11.00 2.04
N ILE A 750 2.34 9.71 2.34
CA ILE A 750 2.58 8.61 1.38
C ILE A 750 1.30 8.34 0.58
N TYR A 751 0.19 8.17 1.26
CA TYR A 751 -1.09 7.81 0.63
C TYR A 751 -1.53 8.81 -0.44
N TYR A 752 -1.42 10.11 -0.18
CA TYR A 752 -1.79 11.14 -1.15
C TYR A 752 -0.78 11.20 -2.32
N SER A 753 0.50 11.05 -2.03
CA SER A 753 1.51 10.95 -3.10
C SER A 753 1.24 9.77 -4.04
N GLU A 754 0.83 8.60 -3.51
CA GLU A 754 0.45 7.43 -4.31
C GLU A 754 -0.85 7.65 -5.09
N LEU A 755 -1.86 8.31 -4.50
CA LEU A 755 -3.09 8.67 -5.21
C LEU A 755 -2.83 9.60 -6.39
N ILE A 756 -2.00 10.62 -6.18
CA ILE A 756 -1.58 11.55 -7.24
C ILE A 756 -0.85 10.78 -8.33
N ALA A 757 0.16 9.99 -7.97
CA ALA A 757 0.96 9.20 -8.87
C ALA A 757 0.11 8.24 -9.72
N GLY A 758 -0.75 7.47 -9.08
CA GLY A 758 -1.63 6.52 -9.76
C GLY A 758 -2.63 7.20 -10.70
N LEU A 759 -3.14 8.37 -10.33
CA LEU A 759 -4.04 9.13 -11.18
C LEU A 759 -3.32 9.73 -12.39
N LEU A 760 -2.13 10.30 -12.19
CA LEU A 760 -1.32 10.84 -13.30
C LEU A 760 -0.92 9.75 -14.29
N ALA A 761 -0.53 8.58 -13.79
CA ALA A 761 -0.21 7.41 -14.62
C ALA A 761 -1.39 7.01 -15.54
N ARG A 762 -2.61 7.07 -15.03
CA ARG A 762 -3.81 6.78 -15.81
C ARG A 762 -4.16 7.90 -16.78
N LEU A 763 -4.05 9.16 -16.36
CA LEU A 763 -4.36 10.33 -17.20
C LEU A 763 -3.42 10.44 -18.41
N GLN A 764 -2.18 9.94 -18.35
CA GLN A 764 -1.28 9.90 -19.51
C GLN A 764 -1.83 9.06 -20.67
N ASN A 765 -2.70 8.10 -20.41
CA ASN A 765 -3.36 7.33 -21.46
C ASN A 765 -4.49 8.10 -22.17
N VAL A 766 -4.83 9.30 -21.68
CA VAL A 766 -5.78 10.20 -22.33
C VAL A 766 -5.05 11.05 -23.37
N ARG A 767 -5.44 10.89 -24.64
CA ARG A 767 -4.80 11.59 -25.75
C ARG A 767 -4.83 13.12 -25.55
N GLY A 768 -3.68 13.75 -25.69
CA GLY A 768 -3.53 15.21 -25.60
C GLY A 768 -3.44 15.77 -24.17
N TRP A 769 -3.31 14.91 -23.15
CA TRP A 769 -3.10 15.35 -21.77
C TRP A 769 -1.64 15.18 -21.33
N SER A 770 -1.16 16.12 -20.52
CA SER A 770 0.13 16.01 -19.82
C SER A 770 0.05 16.62 -18.41
N PRO A 771 0.90 16.22 -17.47
CA PRO A 771 0.92 16.79 -16.11
C PRO A 771 1.11 18.31 -16.06
N ALA A 772 1.82 18.88 -17.06
CA ALA A 772 2.02 20.32 -17.17
C ALA A 772 0.71 21.11 -17.43
N MET A 773 -0.34 20.44 -17.87
CA MET A 773 -1.65 21.07 -18.12
C MET A 773 -2.51 21.17 -16.85
N LEU A 774 -2.06 20.60 -15.73
CA LEU A 774 -2.76 20.75 -14.46
C LEU A 774 -2.79 22.23 -14.05
N ASN A 775 -4.00 22.75 -13.82
CA ASN A 775 -4.17 24.15 -13.48
C ASN A 775 -3.50 24.49 -12.14
N ILE A 776 -2.74 25.57 -12.11
CA ILE A 776 -1.99 26.00 -10.91
C ILE A 776 -2.88 26.24 -9.67
N LYS A 777 -4.16 26.61 -9.88
CA LYS A 777 -5.15 26.79 -8.81
C LYS A 777 -5.37 25.49 -7.98
N LEU A 778 -5.09 24.34 -8.58
CA LEU A 778 -5.28 23.04 -7.92
C LEU A 778 -4.09 22.61 -7.04
N ARG A 779 -2.95 23.29 -7.07
CA ARG A 779 -1.74 22.92 -6.28
C ARG A 779 -2.01 22.82 -4.77
N ALA A 780 -2.86 23.69 -4.23
CA ALA A 780 -3.28 23.65 -2.81
C ALA A 780 -4.58 22.85 -2.58
N SER A 781 -5.23 22.39 -3.63
CA SER A 781 -6.47 21.62 -3.57
C SER A 781 -6.18 20.11 -3.46
N LYS A 782 -7.13 19.37 -2.88
CA LYS A 782 -7.07 17.90 -2.78
C LYS A 782 -7.80 17.25 -3.97
N TRP A 783 -7.54 17.74 -5.17
CA TRP A 783 -8.17 17.34 -6.43
C TRP A 783 -8.06 15.84 -6.75
N PHE A 784 -7.08 15.18 -6.17
CA PHE A 784 -6.76 13.76 -6.34
C PHE A 784 -7.57 12.80 -5.46
N LEU A 785 -8.35 13.30 -4.48
CA LEU A 785 -9.17 12.49 -3.57
C LEU A 785 -10.32 11.75 -4.29
#